data_8b2aa1721f8ba5535db56cd2202e938a
#
_entry.id   8b2aa1721f8ba5535db56cd2202e938a
#
_cell.length_a   1.000
_cell.length_b   1.000
_cell.length_c   1.000
_cell.angle_alpha   90.00
_cell.angle_beta   90.00
_cell.angle_gamma   90.00
#
_symmetry.space_group_name_H-M   'P 1'
#
loop_
_entity.id
_entity.type
_entity.pdbx_description
1 polymer ?
#
loop_
_entity_poly.entity_id
_entity_poly.type
_entity_poly.pdbx_seq_one_letter_code
_entity_poly.pdbx_strand_id
1 'polypeptide(L)'
;MTYGHQLTFGVLLDPDAARPGDGVLLDPDAARAGDSVERARLAEELGYDVVAIAEDPDGLDAWTLLSWVAARTGRVQLAAHTSVPPRDPAMLARSAAALDLLSAGRVDLTLTTGERAEAKGEAEAIEIIRGVLDADDPRPLTYRGEHYRIPRMQRGPLPAHRIPIQISGYAHSLLQIAGRTADGWVAELAVLGPDGVAAANKVIDEAARAAGRDPAEIRRTLIIDPGVSTDDLLPLIVEEGAGTLLVRSTDPTVLRRFVKDAIPALREAVGKTAGTVPGRSAAVRAKRRAGIDYDRVPASLAETAVEPGDVEYARVRNTYLRGGAPGLVLRPRTTAEVVDALGFVRAHPGVPFGLRSAGHGISGRSTNDGGIVVSVAALNGIEVLDEAKRLVRIGPGARWGDVAAALAPYGWALSSGDYGGVGVGGLATAGGVGWLAREHGLTIDHLRAVEMVLADGTVVRASADEHADLFWAVRGAGANFGVVTSFDFEVDEVGDVGFAQFVVGAEDPAALLVAWGQAIEAAPRDVSGQLILGPRRPGQPSFAQVMAVVDADQPDTIIDRLQPLAAVGPLYDQNVVLLPYAGIMANAAEGYHRAQGDPVARSGLIEHLTPEFAAAAARMLASGAVHWFQIRTVGGAVSDVPADATAYAHRSANFSVVAMGSDPRRVDAVWRDLYGYFDGMYLSFETDRSPDRLTDAFPPATLARLRELKRRYDPHHLLRDNFTIDPRGGQR
;
A
#
# COMPACT_ATOMS: atom_id res chain seq x y z
N MET A 1 -12.32 -26.32 -10.06
CA MET A 1 -13.22 -25.20 -10.48
C MET A 1 -13.12 -25.04 -11.98
N THR A 2 -14.24 -25.13 -12.68
CA THR A 2 -14.31 -25.21 -14.16
C THR A 2 -13.72 -23.98 -14.87
N TYR A 3 -13.87 -22.76 -14.31
CA TYR A 3 -13.36 -21.53 -14.91
C TYR A 3 -12.12 -20.95 -14.22
N GLY A 4 -11.62 -21.56 -13.14
CA GLY A 4 -10.40 -21.14 -12.46
C GLY A 4 -10.46 -19.81 -11.70
N HIS A 5 -11.64 -19.29 -11.39
CA HIS A 5 -11.79 -18.08 -10.56
C HIS A 5 -11.51 -18.37 -9.10
N GLN A 6 -10.88 -17.41 -8.41
CA GLN A 6 -10.75 -17.46 -6.95
C GLN A 6 -12.14 -17.44 -6.29
N LEU A 7 -12.35 -18.29 -5.28
CA LEU A 7 -13.58 -18.31 -4.51
C LEU A 7 -13.63 -17.12 -3.54
N THR A 8 -14.61 -16.25 -3.75
CA THR A 8 -14.86 -15.05 -2.94
C THR A 8 -16.25 -15.10 -2.32
N PHE A 9 -16.40 -14.49 -1.17
CA PHE A 9 -17.64 -14.45 -0.40
C PHE A 9 -18.06 -13.01 -0.13
N GLY A 10 -19.31 -12.71 -0.35
CA GLY A 10 -19.85 -11.37 -0.11
C GLY A 10 -21.23 -11.39 0.54
N VAL A 11 -21.67 -10.21 0.89
CA VAL A 11 -23.00 -9.96 1.45
C VAL A 11 -23.78 -9.08 0.49
N LEU A 12 -24.99 -9.49 0.14
CA LEU A 12 -25.97 -8.63 -0.52
C LEU A 12 -26.79 -7.94 0.55
N LEU A 13 -26.61 -6.64 0.69
CA LEU A 13 -27.41 -5.80 1.57
C LEU A 13 -28.63 -5.28 0.81
N ASP A 14 -29.81 -5.61 1.33
CA ASP A 14 -31.07 -5.04 0.89
C ASP A 14 -31.39 -3.88 1.84
N PRO A 15 -31.41 -2.63 1.36
CA PRO A 15 -31.68 -1.47 2.20
C PRO A 15 -33.11 -1.48 2.85
N ASP A 16 -34.04 -2.19 2.23
CA ASP A 16 -35.45 -2.20 2.67
C ASP A 16 -35.86 -3.40 3.54
N ALA A 17 -34.97 -4.35 3.79
CA ALA A 17 -35.23 -5.50 4.66
C ALA A 17 -35.35 -5.16 6.17
N ALA A 18 -35.67 -3.92 6.54
CA ALA A 18 -35.84 -3.50 7.92
C ALA A 18 -37.26 -3.84 8.42
N ARG A 19 -37.37 -4.59 9.52
CA ARG A 19 -38.60 -4.94 10.20
C ARG A 19 -39.37 -3.70 10.69
N PRO A 20 -40.72 -3.67 10.56
CA PRO A 20 -41.54 -2.72 11.30
C PRO A 20 -41.61 -3.15 12.77
N GLY A 21 -41.10 -2.36 13.68
CA GLY A 21 -41.29 -2.57 15.11
C GLY A 21 -40.26 -1.86 15.98
N ASP A 22 -40.77 -0.89 16.66
CA ASP A 22 -40.28 -0.15 17.83
C ASP A 22 -39.89 1.30 17.55
N GLY A 23 -40.83 2.14 17.93
CA GLY A 23 -40.75 3.56 17.76
C GLY A 23 -39.66 4.24 18.58
N VAL A 24 -39.03 5.15 17.93
CA VAL A 24 -38.70 6.50 18.41
C VAL A 24 -38.26 7.34 17.20
N LEU A 25 -38.84 8.51 17.11
CA LEU A 25 -38.69 9.60 16.16
C LEU A 25 -37.25 9.93 15.74
N LEU A 26 -36.73 9.19 14.79
CA LEU A 26 -35.68 9.64 13.85
C LEU A 26 -36.23 9.29 12.46
N ASP A 27 -35.93 10.13 11.47
CA ASP A 27 -36.31 9.88 10.07
C ASP A 27 -36.00 8.40 9.72
N PRO A 28 -37.01 7.56 9.38
CA PRO A 28 -36.80 6.14 9.16
C PRO A 28 -35.75 5.85 8.08
N ASP A 29 -35.61 6.73 7.09
CA ASP A 29 -34.69 6.56 5.97
C ASP A 29 -33.26 6.85 6.37
N ALA A 30 -33.01 7.81 7.25
CA ALA A 30 -31.67 8.07 7.79
C ALA A 30 -31.17 6.94 8.72
N ALA A 31 -32.09 6.31 9.48
CA ALA A 31 -31.79 5.14 10.30
C ALA A 31 -31.42 3.92 9.43
N ARG A 32 -32.15 3.66 8.34
CA ARG A 32 -31.88 2.56 7.38
C ARG A 32 -30.54 2.71 6.70
N ALA A 33 -30.16 3.93 6.28
CA ALA A 33 -28.85 4.18 5.69
C ALA A 33 -27.71 3.90 6.69
N GLY A 34 -27.84 4.33 7.94
CA GLY A 34 -26.88 4.06 9.01
C GLY A 34 -26.70 2.57 9.28
N ASP A 35 -27.81 1.82 9.35
CA ASP A 35 -27.80 0.36 9.52
C ASP A 35 -27.07 -0.36 8.40
N SER A 36 -27.24 0.05 7.15
CA SER A 36 -26.58 -0.55 5.99
C SER A 36 -25.06 -0.33 6.04
N VAL A 37 -24.61 0.85 6.49
CA VAL A 37 -23.19 1.15 6.67
C VAL A 37 -22.57 0.31 7.79
N GLU A 38 -23.25 0.16 8.94
CA GLU A 38 -22.75 -0.67 10.04
C GLU A 38 -22.72 -2.16 9.67
N ARG A 39 -23.65 -2.64 8.87
CA ARG A 39 -23.63 -4.01 8.32
C ARG A 39 -22.47 -4.21 7.35
N ALA A 40 -22.18 -3.23 6.50
CA ALA A 40 -21.03 -3.28 5.61
C ALA A 40 -19.71 -3.31 6.40
N ARG A 41 -19.58 -2.52 7.47
CA ARG A 41 -18.43 -2.59 8.38
C ARG A 41 -18.32 -3.96 9.04
N LEU A 42 -19.42 -4.48 9.56
CA LEU A 42 -19.44 -5.82 10.15
C LEU A 42 -19.01 -6.89 9.13
N ALA A 43 -19.48 -6.82 7.88
CA ALA A 43 -19.05 -7.74 6.83
C ALA A 43 -17.52 -7.66 6.60
N GLU A 44 -16.97 -6.46 6.57
CA GLU A 44 -15.50 -6.26 6.45
C GLU A 44 -14.75 -6.82 7.68
N GLU A 45 -15.22 -6.56 8.88
CA GLU A 45 -14.63 -7.08 10.14
C GLU A 45 -14.65 -8.60 10.19
N LEU A 46 -15.73 -9.22 9.70
CA LEU A 46 -15.86 -10.66 9.62
C LEU A 46 -15.03 -11.31 8.51
N GLY A 47 -14.43 -10.52 7.60
CA GLY A 47 -13.57 -11.02 6.55
C GLY A 47 -14.29 -11.40 5.25
N TYR A 48 -15.49 -10.88 4.99
CA TYR A 48 -16.11 -10.96 3.67
C TYR A 48 -15.29 -10.16 2.64
N ASP A 49 -15.31 -10.63 1.39
CA ASP A 49 -14.56 -10.03 0.29
C ASP A 49 -15.36 -8.93 -0.42
N VAL A 50 -16.71 -9.04 -0.44
CA VAL A 50 -17.60 -8.19 -1.25
C VAL A 50 -18.80 -7.71 -0.41
N VAL A 51 -19.15 -6.45 -0.54
CA VAL A 51 -20.43 -5.88 -0.12
C VAL A 51 -21.16 -5.40 -1.37
N ALA A 52 -22.30 -6.01 -1.64
CA ALA A 52 -23.18 -5.65 -2.75
C ALA A 52 -24.41 -4.89 -2.24
N ILE A 53 -24.79 -3.84 -2.94
CA ILE A 53 -26.04 -3.08 -2.70
C ILE A 53 -26.83 -3.08 -3.98
N ALA A 54 -28.08 -3.59 -3.90
CA ALA A 54 -29.01 -3.53 -5.01
C ALA A 54 -29.76 -2.19 -5.01
N GLU A 55 -30.00 -1.65 -6.20
CA GLU A 55 -30.82 -0.49 -6.39
C GLU A 55 -32.30 -0.88 -6.26
N ASP A 56 -33.02 -0.18 -5.39
CA ASP A 56 -34.47 -0.24 -5.28
C ASP A 56 -35.05 1.05 -5.89
N PRO A 57 -35.99 0.95 -6.86
CA PRO A 57 -36.60 2.14 -7.46
C PRO A 57 -37.33 3.05 -6.46
N ASP A 58 -37.84 2.48 -5.38
CA ASP A 58 -38.58 3.18 -4.34
C ASP A 58 -37.77 3.44 -3.06
N GLY A 59 -36.50 2.96 -3.03
CA GLY A 59 -35.60 3.00 -1.89
C GLY A 59 -34.53 4.08 -1.97
N LEU A 60 -33.49 3.91 -1.13
CA LEU A 60 -32.34 4.80 -1.12
C LEU A 60 -31.47 4.62 -2.37
N ASP A 61 -30.90 5.72 -2.87
CA ASP A 61 -29.96 5.67 -3.99
C ASP A 61 -28.72 4.84 -3.65
N ALA A 62 -28.54 3.72 -4.35
CA ALA A 62 -27.47 2.76 -4.09
C ALA A 62 -26.06 3.37 -4.21
N TRP A 63 -25.86 4.34 -5.11
CA TRP A 63 -24.58 5.00 -5.32
C TRP A 63 -24.20 5.94 -4.17
N THR A 64 -25.19 6.67 -3.67
CA THR A 64 -25.02 7.52 -2.49
C THR A 64 -24.70 6.67 -1.26
N LEU A 65 -25.40 5.56 -1.08
CA LEU A 65 -25.18 4.64 0.04
C LEU A 65 -23.81 3.95 -0.07
N LEU A 66 -23.44 3.47 -1.24
CA LEU A 66 -22.10 2.89 -1.48
C LEU A 66 -20.98 3.90 -1.27
N SER A 67 -21.22 5.17 -1.56
CA SER A 67 -20.22 6.22 -1.27
C SER A 67 -19.99 6.38 0.24
N TRP A 68 -21.05 6.27 1.03
CA TRP A 68 -20.94 6.30 2.48
C TRP A 68 -20.27 5.02 3.03
N VAL A 69 -20.64 3.85 2.51
CA VAL A 69 -19.95 2.58 2.83
C VAL A 69 -18.46 2.66 2.47
N ALA A 70 -18.13 3.20 1.31
CA ALA A 70 -16.73 3.39 0.89
C ALA A 70 -15.89 4.21 1.87
N ALA A 71 -16.51 5.25 2.45
CA ALA A 71 -15.87 6.12 3.44
C ALA A 71 -15.70 5.45 4.83
N ARG A 72 -16.37 4.33 5.09
CA ARG A 72 -16.38 3.62 6.38
C ARG A 72 -15.74 2.23 6.33
N THR A 73 -15.29 1.81 5.15
CA THR A 73 -14.65 0.51 4.89
C THR A 73 -13.35 0.71 4.11
N GLY A 74 -12.38 -0.19 4.27
CA GLY A 74 -11.06 -0.06 3.64
C GLY A 74 -10.71 -1.20 2.67
N ARG A 75 -11.32 -2.38 2.78
CA ARG A 75 -10.90 -3.60 2.06
C ARG A 75 -11.96 -4.20 1.15
N VAL A 76 -13.22 -4.27 1.60
CA VAL A 76 -14.29 -4.94 0.84
C VAL A 76 -14.50 -4.32 -0.52
N GLN A 77 -14.72 -5.16 -1.53
CA GLN A 77 -15.19 -4.74 -2.84
C GLN A 77 -16.62 -4.19 -2.71
N LEU A 78 -16.92 -3.18 -3.50
CA LEU A 78 -18.20 -2.46 -3.48
C LEU A 78 -18.94 -2.78 -4.78
N ALA A 79 -19.90 -3.70 -4.73
CA ALA A 79 -20.69 -4.09 -5.90
C ALA A 79 -21.98 -3.28 -5.99
N ALA A 80 -22.06 -2.42 -6.99
CA ALA A 80 -23.29 -1.68 -7.31
C ALA A 80 -24.17 -2.50 -8.26
N HIS A 81 -25.33 -2.94 -7.80
CA HIS A 81 -26.34 -3.55 -8.65
C HIS A 81 -27.34 -2.47 -9.08
N THR A 82 -27.28 -2.03 -10.33
CA THR A 82 -28.03 -0.87 -10.84
C THR A 82 -28.72 -1.15 -12.16
N SER A 83 -29.88 -0.52 -12.36
CA SER A 83 -30.73 -0.74 -13.54
C SER A 83 -30.37 0.23 -14.69
N VAL A 84 -30.36 -0.30 -15.92
CA VAL A 84 -30.24 0.46 -17.16
C VAL A 84 -31.32 -0.04 -18.13
N PRO A 85 -32.21 0.81 -18.66
CA PRO A 85 -32.64 2.10 -18.11
C PRO A 85 -33.30 1.94 -16.73
N PRO A 86 -33.44 2.96 -15.87
CA PRO A 86 -33.61 4.38 -16.25
C PRO A 86 -32.34 5.24 -16.21
N ARG A 87 -31.21 4.71 -15.76
CA ARG A 87 -29.97 5.51 -15.68
C ARG A 87 -29.29 5.65 -17.04
N ASP A 88 -28.77 6.85 -17.32
CA ASP A 88 -27.92 7.09 -18.48
C ASP A 88 -26.57 6.38 -18.31
N PRO A 89 -26.14 5.51 -19.25
CA PRO A 89 -24.91 4.71 -19.07
C PRO A 89 -23.65 5.55 -19.03
N ALA A 90 -23.62 6.73 -19.66
CA ALA A 90 -22.46 7.60 -19.60
C ALA A 90 -22.32 8.32 -18.24
N MET A 91 -23.44 8.69 -17.65
CA MET A 91 -23.45 9.24 -16.27
C MET A 91 -23.14 8.15 -15.24
N LEU A 92 -23.66 6.94 -15.47
CA LEU A 92 -23.35 5.77 -14.63
C LEU A 92 -21.84 5.48 -14.63
N ALA A 93 -21.22 5.51 -15.80
CA ALA A 93 -19.76 5.34 -15.92
C ALA A 93 -18.97 6.38 -15.08
N ARG A 94 -19.41 7.65 -15.09
CA ARG A 94 -18.78 8.71 -14.29
C ARG A 94 -18.95 8.51 -12.79
N SER A 95 -20.16 8.10 -12.37
CA SER A 95 -20.43 7.78 -10.95
C SER A 95 -19.54 6.61 -10.50
N ALA A 96 -19.47 5.55 -11.33
CA ALA A 96 -18.62 4.40 -11.05
C ALA A 96 -17.14 4.77 -10.95
N ALA A 97 -16.62 5.58 -11.89
CA ALA A 97 -15.24 6.04 -11.86
C ALA A 97 -14.95 6.94 -10.64
N ALA A 98 -15.88 7.83 -10.29
CA ALA A 98 -15.73 8.70 -9.11
C ALA A 98 -15.68 7.88 -7.82
N LEU A 99 -16.62 6.95 -7.63
CA LEU A 99 -16.64 6.06 -6.47
C LEU A 99 -15.40 5.16 -6.44
N ASP A 100 -14.95 4.68 -7.59
CA ASP A 100 -13.75 3.85 -7.70
C ASP A 100 -12.49 4.61 -7.28
N LEU A 101 -12.35 5.87 -7.70
CA LEU A 101 -11.28 6.76 -7.27
C LEU A 101 -11.34 7.02 -5.75
N LEU A 102 -12.52 7.30 -5.21
CA LEU A 102 -12.72 7.58 -3.77
C LEU A 102 -12.48 6.33 -2.91
N SER A 103 -12.89 5.16 -3.41
CA SER A 103 -12.72 3.89 -2.72
C SER A 103 -11.37 3.20 -2.99
N ALA A 104 -10.46 3.86 -3.73
CA ALA A 104 -9.17 3.31 -4.08
C ALA A 104 -9.22 1.99 -4.88
N GLY A 105 -10.13 1.91 -5.87
CA GLY A 105 -10.21 0.79 -6.82
C GLY A 105 -11.00 -0.41 -6.28
N ARG A 106 -12.11 -0.19 -5.58
CA ARG A 106 -12.94 -1.24 -5.00
C ARG A 106 -14.30 -1.44 -5.65
N VAL A 107 -14.59 -0.80 -6.78
CA VAL A 107 -15.93 -0.82 -7.39
C VAL A 107 -16.07 -1.95 -8.38
N ASP A 108 -17.13 -2.73 -8.25
CA ASP A 108 -17.67 -3.65 -9.26
C ASP A 108 -19.05 -3.13 -9.70
N LEU A 109 -19.35 -3.20 -10.99
CA LEU A 109 -20.62 -2.74 -11.55
C LEU A 109 -21.44 -3.93 -12.06
N THR A 110 -22.65 -4.10 -11.56
CA THR A 110 -23.62 -5.06 -12.07
C THR A 110 -24.80 -4.31 -12.70
N LEU A 111 -25.01 -4.51 -13.99
CA LEU A 111 -26.19 -4.01 -14.69
C LEU A 111 -27.34 -5.00 -14.48
N THR A 112 -28.40 -4.52 -13.87
CA THR A 112 -29.59 -5.34 -13.60
C THR A 112 -30.69 -4.99 -14.58
N THR A 113 -31.46 -6.01 -14.99
CA THR A 113 -32.69 -5.87 -15.73
C THR A 113 -33.80 -6.57 -14.94
N GLY A 114 -35.05 -6.21 -15.15
CA GLY A 114 -36.15 -6.96 -14.55
C GLY A 114 -36.03 -8.46 -14.85
N GLU A 115 -36.38 -9.33 -13.91
CA GLU A 115 -36.13 -10.78 -13.90
C GLU A 115 -36.39 -11.52 -15.22
N ARG A 116 -37.36 -11.05 -16.03
CA ARG A 116 -37.77 -11.62 -17.32
C ARG A 116 -37.74 -10.63 -18.48
N ALA A 117 -37.10 -9.47 -18.28
CA ALA A 117 -36.98 -8.49 -19.34
C ALA A 117 -36.02 -8.96 -20.44
N GLU A 118 -36.44 -8.80 -21.71
CA GLU A 118 -35.52 -8.95 -22.83
C GLU A 118 -34.48 -7.82 -22.82
N ALA A 119 -33.30 -8.11 -23.35
CA ALA A 119 -32.24 -7.11 -23.50
C ALA A 119 -32.72 -5.91 -24.31
N LYS A 120 -32.67 -4.72 -23.72
CA LYS A 120 -33.06 -3.45 -24.34
C LYS A 120 -31.96 -2.42 -24.20
N GLY A 121 -30.84 -2.65 -24.85
CA GLY A 121 -29.74 -1.71 -24.89
C GLY A 121 -28.60 -1.96 -23.93
N GLU A 122 -28.59 -3.08 -23.17
CA GLU A 122 -27.51 -3.39 -22.22
C GLU A 122 -26.16 -3.57 -22.89
N ALA A 123 -26.13 -4.15 -24.10
CA ALA A 123 -24.88 -4.25 -24.88
C ALA A 123 -24.32 -2.85 -25.25
N GLU A 124 -25.21 -1.95 -25.70
CA GLU A 124 -24.84 -0.56 -26.00
C GLU A 124 -24.41 0.18 -24.72
N ALA A 125 -25.09 -0.07 -23.60
CA ALA A 125 -24.74 0.52 -22.32
C ALA A 125 -23.31 0.10 -21.87
N ILE A 126 -22.96 -1.19 -22.01
CA ILE A 126 -21.59 -1.68 -21.73
C ILE A 126 -20.57 -0.98 -22.62
N GLU A 127 -20.84 -0.86 -23.91
CA GLU A 127 -19.94 -0.18 -24.85
C GLU A 127 -19.75 1.29 -24.48
N ILE A 128 -20.83 1.99 -24.13
CA ILE A 128 -20.77 3.40 -23.70
C ILE A 128 -19.99 3.53 -22.40
N ILE A 129 -20.29 2.70 -21.39
CA ILE A 129 -19.59 2.73 -20.10
C ILE A 129 -18.10 2.51 -20.31
N ARG A 130 -17.70 1.48 -21.05
CA ARG A 130 -16.29 1.21 -21.36
C ARG A 130 -15.67 2.38 -22.14
N GLY A 131 -16.40 2.95 -23.10
CA GLY A 131 -15.93 4.09 -23.86
C GLY A 131 -15.71 5.35 -23.01
N VAL A 132 -16.54 5.61 -22.00
CA VAL A 132 -16.33 6.73 -21.05
C VAL A 132 -15.15 6.47 -20.14
N LEU A 133 -14.98 5.22 -19.68
CA LEU A 133 -13.91 4.82 -18.77
C LEU A 133 -12.54 4.67 -19.45
N ASP A 134 -12.50 4.63 -20.79
CA ASP A 134 -11.27 4.60 -21.59
C ASP A 134 -10.70 6.01 -21.73
N ALA A 135 -9.99 6.48 -20.71
CA ALA A 135 -9.36 7.80 -20.72
C ALA A 135 -8.00 7.83 -21.43
N ASP A 136 -7.49 6.70 -21.90
CA ASP A 136 -6.27 6.62 -22.72
C ASP A 136 -6.52 7.12 -24.16
N ASP A 137 -7.76 7.07 -24.64
CA ASP A 137 -8.16 7.69 -25.90
C ASP A 137 -8.48 9.18 -25.68
N PRO A 138 -7.66 10.13 -26.19
CA PRO A 138 -7.87 11.57 -25.99
C PRO A 138 -9.08 12.13 -26.74
N ARG A 139 -9.68 11.35 -27.65
CA ARG A 139 -10.82 11.80 -28.48
C ARG A 139 -12.11 11.72 -27.67
N PRO A 140 -13.00 12.72 -27.77
CA PRO A 140 -14.33 12.64 -27.17
C PRO A 140 -15.11 11.41 -27.65
N LEU A 141 -15.83 10.75 -26.75
CA LEU A 141 -16.72 9.66 -27.10
C LEU A 141 -17.89 10.18 -27.93
N THR A 142 -18.12 9.54 -29.07
CA THR A 142 -19.33 9.69 -29.86
C THR A 142 -19.93 8.29 -30.06
N TYR A 143 -21.21 8.12 -29.75
CA TYR A 143 -21.88 6.85 -29.90
C TYR A 143 -23.25 7.04 -30.57
N ARG A 144 -23.59 6.14 -31.48
CA ARG A 144 -24.89 6.11 -32.18
C ARG A 144 -25.37 4.68 -32.29
N GLY A 145 -26.15 4.26 -31.30
CA GLY A 145 -26.81 2.96 -31.26
C GLY A 145 -28.31 3.06 -31.57
N GLU A 146 -28.98 1.96 -31.39
CA GLU A 146 -30.43 1.84 -31.51
C GLU A 146 -31.15 2.47 -30.30
N HIS A 147 -30.57 2.25 -29.08
CA HIS A 147 -31.18 2.65 -27.81
C HIS A 147 -30.51 3.91 -27.24
N TYR A 148 -29.24 4.13 -27.49
CA TYR A 148 -28.49 5.26 -26.94
C TYR A 148 -27.80 6.09 -28.00
N ARG A 149 -27.69 7.40 -27.70
CA ARG A 149 -27.00 8.33 -28.57
C ARG A 149 -26.17 9.33 -27.75
N ILE A 150 -24.85 9.27 -27.89
CA ILE A 150 -23.91 10.22 -27.28
C ILE A 150 -23.32 11.09 -28.40
N PRO A 151 -23.75 12.34 -28.58
CA PRO A 151 -23.31 13.17 -29.71
C PRO A 151 -21.85 13.58 -29.59
N ARG A 152 -21.39 13.87 -28.39
CA ARG A 152 -20.00 14.17 -28.04
C ARG A 152 -19.90 14.28 -26.52
N MET A 153 -19.00 13.51 -25.92
CA MET A 153 -18.76 13.55 -24.48
C MET A 153 -17.27 13.36 -24.18
N GLN A 154 -16.73 14.18 -23.30
CA GLN A 154 -15.36 13.99 -22.82
C GLN A 154 -15.27 12.70 -22.02
N ARG A 155 -14.27 11.85 -22.31
CA ARG A 155 -14.02 10.61 -21.59
C ARG A 155 -13.51 10.90 -20.16
N GLY A 156 -13.58 9.91 -19.31
CA GLY A 156 -13.09 9.99 -17.94
C GLY A 156 -14.09 10.54 -16.92
N PRO A 157 -13.67 10.65 -15.64
CA PRO A 157 -12.31 10.42 -15.18
C PRO A 157 -11.85 8.96 -15.34
N LEU A 158 -10.52 8.75 -15.44
CA LEU A 158 -9.95 7.40 -15.44
C LEU A 158 -10.17 6.78 -14.05
N PRO A 159 -10.80 5.61 -13.94
CA PRO A 159 -10.98 4.94 -12.67
C PRO A 159 -9.63 4.46 -12.10
N ALA A 160 -9.59 4.18 -10.80
CA ALA A 160 -8.40 3.68 -10.14
C ALA A 160 -7.99 2.26 -10.58
N HIS A 161 -8.97 1.46 -11.05
CA HIS A 161 -8.74 0.17 -11.68
C HIS A 161 -9.71 -0.04 -12.84
N ARG A 162 -9.51 -1.11 -13.63
CA ARG A 162 -10.51 -1.51 -14.63
C ARG A 162 -11.75 -2.04 -13.91
N ILE A 163 -12.82 -1.26 -13.89
CA ILE A 163 -14.08 -1.64 -13.26
C ILE A 163 -14.69 -2.83 -14.02
N PRO A 164 -14.89 -4.00 -13.38
CA PRO A 164 -15.60 -5.11 -13.99
C PRO A 164 -17.08 -4.75 -14.20
N ILE A 165 -17.62 -5.13 -15.35
CA ILE A 165 -19.04 -4.93 -15.68
C ILE A 165 -19.69 -6.30 -15.78
N GLN A 166 -20.61 -6.57 -14.86
CA GLN A 166 -21.40 -7.80 -14.82
C GLN A 166 -22.82 -7.55 -15.29
N ILE A 167 -23.51 -8.57 -15.73
CA ILE A 167 -24.96 -8.54 -16.08
C ILE A 167 -25.70 -9.48 -15.13
N SER A 168 -26.82 -8.99 -14.61
CA SER A 168 -27.79 -9.82 -13.89
C SER A 168 -29.05 -9.99 -14.73
N GLY A 169 -29.51 -11.23 -14.89
CA GLY A 169 -30.74 -11.57 -15.62
C GLY A 169 -30.68 -12.96 -16.22
N TYR A 170 -31.87 -13.46 -16.65
CA TYR A 170 -32.07 -14.86 -17.04
C TYR A 170 -32.54 -15.02 -18.48
N ALA A 171 -32.94 -13.95 -19.17
CA ALA A 171 -33.36 -14.00 -20.56
C ALA A 171 -32.23 -14.48 -21.46
N HIS A 172 -32.52 -15.31 -22.43
CA HIS A 172 -31.50 -15.89 -23.34
C HIS A 172 -30.65 -14.81 -24.02
N SER A 173 -31.24 -13.68 -24.40
CA SER A 173 -30.51 -12.52 -24.97
C SER A 173 -29.53 -11.89 -24.00
N LEU A 174 -29.86 -11.79 -22.71
CA LEU A 174 -28.98 -11.28 -21.66
C LEU A 174 -27.82 -12.22 -21.39
N LEU A 175 -28.07 -13.54 -21.35
CA LEU A 175 -26.99 -14.53 -21.22
C LEU A 175 -26.03 -14.49 -22.41
N GLN A 176 -26.54 -14.24 -23.63
CA GLN A 176 -25.68 -14.04 -24.79
C GLN A 176 -24.84 -12.77 -24.68
N ILE A 177 -25.40 -11.66 -24.19
CA ILE A 177 -24.64 -10.41 -23.93
C ILE A 177 -23.58 -10.66 -22.86
N ALA A 178 -23.92 -11.36 -21.78
CA ALA A 178 -22.97 -11.73 -20.75
C ALA A 178 -21.75 -12.45 -21.34
N GLY A 179 -21.98 -13.45 -22.22
CA GLY A 179 -20.92 -14.16 -22.92
C GLY A 179 -20.08 -13.28 -23.85
N ARG A 180 -20.73 -12.45 -24.64
CA ARG A 180 -20.04 -11.66 -25.70
C ARG A 180 -19.29 -10.45 -25.16
N THR A 181 -19.83 -9.74 -24.17
CA THR A 181 -19.35 -8.39 -23.83
C THR A 181 -19.08 -8.15 -22.35
N ALA A 182 -19.78 -8.81 -21.40
CA ALA A 182 -19.60 -8.55 -19.97
C ALA A 182 -18.38 -9.24 -19.37
N ASP A 183 -17.97 -8.80 -18.20
CA ASP A 183 -16.89 -9.41 -17.41
C ASP A 183 -17.41 -10.47 -16.43
N GLY A 184 -18.74 -10.54 -16.25
CA GLY A 184 -19.37 -11.53 -15.40
C GLY A 184 -20.88 -11.60 -15.55
N TRP A 185 -21.45 -12.60 -14.91
CA TRP A 185 -22.86 -12.87 -14.79
C TRP A 185 -23.25 -13.09 -13.34
N VAL A 186 -24.34 -12.46 -12.92
CA VAL A 186 -24.90 -12.56 -11.56
C VAL A 186 -26.24 -13.24 -11.63
N ALA A 187 -26.47 -14.25 -10.81
CA ALA A 187 -27.72 -15.00 -10.76
C ALA A 187 -28.17 -15.27 -9.32
N GLU A 188 -29.49 -15.37 -9.13
CA GLU A 188 -30.10 -15.82 -7.89
C GLU A 188 -30.34 -17.33 -7.93
N LEU A 189 -29.67 -18.04 -7.03
CA LEU A 189 -29.82 -19.50 -6.95
C LEU A 189 -31.25 -19.93 -6.63
N ALA A 190 -31.96 -19.18 -5.78
CA ALA A 190 -33.34 -19.45 -5.43
C ALA A 190 -34.32 -19.36 -6.62
N VAL A 191 -33.99 -18.56 -7.65
CA VAL A 191 -34.81 -18.40 -8.85
C VAL A 191 -34.51 -19.47 -9.91
N LEU A 192 -33.24 -19.74 -10.14
CA LEU A 192 -32.78 -20.64 -11.22
C LEU A 192 -32.71 -22.12 -10.81
N GLY A 193 -32.38 -22.40 -9.56
CA GLY A 193 -31.90 -23.70 -9.14
C GLY A 193 -30.61 -24.14 -9.81
N PRO A 194 -30.00 -25.26 -9.36
CA PRO A 194 -28.76 -25.78 -9.91
C PRO A 194 -28.81 -26.07 -11.42
N ASP A 195 -29.85 -26.74 -11.88
CA ASP A 195 -30.02 -27.07 -13.30
C ASP A 195 -30.15 -25.82 -14.18
N GLY A 196 -30.81 -24.76 -13.68
CA GLY A 196 -30.95 -23.49 -14.37
C GLY A 196 -29.59 -22.75 -14.48
N VAL A 197 -28.76 -22.85 -13.47
CA VAL A 197 -27.37 -22.31 -13.51
C VAL A 197 -26.54 -23.01 -14.58
N ALA A 198 -26.59 -24.35 -14.64
CA ALA A 198 -25.90 -25.13 -15.64
C ALA A 198 -26.38 -24.81 -17.08
N ALA A 199 -27.70 -24.67 -17.26
CA ALA A 199 -28.25 -24.30 -18.56
C ALA A 199 -27.85 -22.89 -19.00
N ALA A 200 -27.85 -21.90 -18.07
CA ALA A 200 -27.42 -20.56 -18.33
C ALA A 200 -25.92 -20.49 -18.68
N ASN A 201 -25.07 -21.20 -17.95
CA ASN A 201 -23.65 -21.33 -18.22
C ASN A 201 -23.38 -21.80 -19.65
N LYS A 202 -24.13 -22.79 -20.12
CA LYS A 202 -23.98 -23.29 -21.50
C LYS A 202 -24.22 -22.18 -22.54
N VAL A 203 -25.25 -21.38 -22.36
CA VAL A 203 -25.58 -20.25 -23.27
C VAL A 203 -24.45 -19.21 -23.24
N ILE A 204 -24.01 -18.84 -22.04
CA ILE A 204 -22.93 -17.86 -21.87
C ILE A 204 -21.63 -18.34 -22.53
N ASP A 205 -21.28 -19.60 -22.31
CA ASP A 205 -20.07 -20.21 -22.86
C ASP A 205 -20.09 -20.30 -24.39
N GLU A 206 -21.23 -20.70 -24.97
CA GLU A 206 -21.42 -20.74 -26.42
C GLU A 206 -21.29 -19.32 -27.01
N ALA A 207 -21.92 -18.32 -26.39
CA ALA A 207 -21.83 -16.94 -26.82
C ALA A 207 -20.43 -16.34 -26.69
N ALA A 208 -19.70 -16.69 -25.63
CA ALA A 208 -18.30 -16.30 -25.43
C ALA A 208 -17.40 -16.86 -26.54
N ARG A 209 -17.47 -18.18 -26.79
CA ARG A 209 -16.69 -18.83 -27.84
C ARG A 209 -17.02 -18.26 -29.24
N ALA A 210 -18.29 -18.00 -29.50
CA ALA A 210 -18.72 -17.38 -30.78
C ALA A 210 -18.16 -15.96 -30.95
N ALA A 211 -17.91 -15.23 -29.85
CA ALA A 211 -17.27 -13.93 -29.84
C ALA A 211 -15.73 -13.98 -29.76
N GLY A 212 -15.14 -15.17 -29.83
CA GLY A 212 -13.68 -15.35 -29.73
C GLY A 212 -13.11 -15.15 -28.32
N ARG A 213 -13.98 -15.25 -27.29
CA ARG A 213 -13.58 -15.12 -25.88
C ARG A 213 -13.49 -16.47 -25.21
N ASP A 214 -12.60 -16.55 -24.20
CA ASP A 214 -12.55 -17.70 -23.29
C ASP A 214 -13.72 -17.62 -22.27
N PRO A 215 -14.59 -18.62 -22.15
CA PRO A 215 -15.62 -18.66 -21.11
C PRO A 215 -15.08 -18.43 -19.69
N ALA A 216 -13.83 -18.79 -19.43
CA ALA A 216 -13.14 -18.53 -18.17
C ALA A 216 -12.88 -17.04 -17.88
N GLU A 217 -13.03 -16.15 -18.86
CA GLU A 217 -12.94 -14.69 -18.61
C GLU A 217 -14.16 -14.13 -17.91
N ILE A 218 -15.27 -14.86 -17.92
CA ILE A 218 -16.57 -14.37 -17.46
C ILE A 218 -16.80 -14.92 -16.04
N ARG A 219 -16.81 -14.05 -15.05
CA ARG A 219 -17.05 -14.43 -13.66
C ARG A 219 -18.48 -14.94 -13.46
N ARG A 220 -18.65 -15.97 -12.63
CA ARG A 220 -19.97 -16.49 -12.21
C ARG A 220 -20.19 -16.09 -10.76
N THR A 221 -21.20 -15.27 -10.50
CA THR A 221 -21.59 -14.80 -9.17
C THR A 221 -22.97 -15.34 -8.86
N LEU A 222 -23.13 -16.03 -7.73
CA LEU A 222 -24.42 -16.53 -7.27
C LEU A 222 -24.87 -15.79 -6.01
N ILE A 223 -26.08 -15.27 -6.02
CA ILE A 223 -26.76 -14.80 -4.83
C ILE A 223 -27.43 -16.01 -4.21
N ILE A 224 -27.13 -16.27 -2.95
CA ILE A 224 -27.58 -17.43 -2.20
C ILE A 224 -28.32 -17.03 -0.93
N ASP A 225 -29.29 -17.81 -0.53
CA ASP A 225 -29.94 -17.69 0.77
C ASP A 225 -29.07 -18.37 1.86
N PRO A 226 -29.10 -17.86 3.10
CA PRO A 226 -28.20 -18.33 4.16
C PRO A 226 -28.46 -19.77 4.62
N GLY A 227 -29.56 -20.41 4.20
CA GLY A 227 -29.94 -21.77 4.54
C GLY A 227 -29.45 -22.85 3.56
N VAL A 228 -28.82 -22.44 2.43
CA VAL A 228 -28.29 -23.40 1.44
C VAL A 228 -27.11 -24.16 2.05
N SER A 229 -27.12 -25.49 1.91
CA SER A 229 -26.08 -26.32 2.50
C SER A 229 -24.76 -26.21 1.72
N THR A 230 -23.64 -26.48 2.39
CA THR A 230 -22.31 -26.54 1.74
C THR A 230 -22.25 -27.65 0.69
N ASP A 231 -22.98 -28.74 0.88
CA ASP A 231 -23.02 -29.86 -0.07
C ASP A 231 -23.76 -29.48 -1.36
N ASP A 232 -24.79 -28.64 -1.29
CA ASP A 232 -25.50 -28.11 -2.46
C ASP A 232 -24.69 -27.04 -3.20
N LEU A 233 -23.86 -26.25 -2.48
CA LEU A 233 -23.02 -25.22 -3.07
C LEU A 233 -21.78 -25.77 -3.75
N LEU A 234 -21.21 -26.89 -3.26
CA LEU A 234 -19.95 -27.43 -3.76
C LEU A 234 -19.98 -27.77 -5.25
N PRO A 235 -21.00 -28.47 -5.80
CA PRO A 235 -21.10 -28.73 -7.24
C PRO A 235 -21.17 -27.43 -8.06
N LEU A 236 -21.91 -26.43 -7.58
CA LEU A 236 -22.03 -25.13 -8.26
C LEU A 236 -20.67 -24.40 -8.34
N ILE A 237 -19.83 -24.53 -7.32
CA ILE A 237 -18.49 -23.96 -7.29
C ILE A 237 -17.54 -24.75 -8.18
N VAL A 238 -17.52 -26.08 -8.04
CA VAL A 238 -16.52 -26.94 -8.68
C VAL A 238 -16.86 -27.22 -10.14
N GLU A 239 -18.10 -27.56 -10.45
CA GLU A 239 -18.54 -28.00 -11.77
C GLU A 239 -19.06 -26.82 -12.59
N GLU A 240 -19.89 -25.95 -12.01
CA GLU A 240 -20.48 -24.80 -12.68
C GLU A 240 -19.63 -23.53 -12.57
N GLY A 241 -18.56 -23.55 -11.77
CA GLY A 241 -17.56 -22.50 -11.70
C GLY A 241 -18.01 -21.21 -11.01
N ALA A 242 -18.98 -21.29 -10.08
CA ALA A 242 -19.38 -20.14 -9.26
C ALA A 242 -18.16 -19.65 -8.44
N GLY A 243 -17.59 -18.53 -8.86
CA GLY A 243 -16.42 -17.94 -8.23
C GLY A 243 -16.74 -16.95 -7.11
N THR A 244 -17.96 -16.43 -7.07
CA THR A 244 -18.42 -15.50 -6.03
C THR A 244 -19.76 -15.93 -5.49
N LEU A 245 -19.87 -16.01 -4.16
CA LEU A 245 -21.13 -16.28 -3.47
C LEU A 245 -21.54 -15.05 -2.66
N LEU A 246 -22.67 -14.43 -2.98
CA LEU A 246 -23.25 -13.30 -2.25
C LEU A 246 -24.37 -13.82 -1.35
N VAL A 247 -24.17 -13.79 -0.04
CA VAL A 247 -25.19 -14.20 0.94
C VAL A 247 -26.20 -13.08 1.10
N ARG A 248 -27.47 -13.37 0.84
CA ARG A 248 -28.59 -12.46 1.07
C ARG A 248 -28.98 -12.49 2.54
N SER A 249 -28.40 -11.64 3.36
CA SER A 249 -28.77 -11.51 4.77
C SER A 249 -28.34 -10.17 5.34
N THR A 250 -29.20 -9.64 6.21
CA THR A 250 -28.89 -8.46 7.03
C THR A 250 -28.74 -8.81 8.52
N ASP A 251 -28.93 -10.10 8.89
CA ASP A 251 -28.81 -10.57 10.28
C ASP A 251 -27.34 -10.84 10.65
N PRO A 252 -26.77 -10.08 11.61
CA PRO A 252 -25.40 -10.28 12.06
C PRO A 252 -25.09 -11.70 12.54
N THR A 253 -26.07 -12.39 13.14
CA THR A 253 -25.90 -13.76 13.63
C THR A 253 -25.70 -14.75 12.51
N VAL A 254 -26.49 -14.58 11.44
CA VAL A 254 -26.38 -15.38 10.22
C VAL A 254 -25.05 -15.18 9.55
N LEU A 255 -24.61 -13.91 9.40
CA LEU A 255 -23.32 -13.58 8.78
C LEU A 255 -22.15 -14.16 9.56
N ARG A 256 -22.16 -14.04 10.90
CA ARG A 256 -21.09 -14.64 11.75
C ARG A 256 -21.06 -16.17 11.63
N ARG A 257 -22.21 -16.83 11.59
CA ARG A 257 -22.29 -18.28 11.44
C ARG A 257 -21.75 -18.72 10.07
N PHE A 258 -22.14 -18.04 9.01
CA PHE A 258 -21.68 -18.36 7.65
C PHE A 258 -20.16 -18.28 7.51
N VAL A 259 -19.54 -17.23 8.06
CA VAL A 259 -18.07 -17.07 8.09
C VAL A 259 -17.41 -18.16 8.91
N LYS A 260 -18.00 -18.51 10.07
CA LYS A 260 -17.40 -19.49 10.98
C LYS A 260 -17.48 -20.93 10.44
N ASP A 261 -18.61 -21.29 9.83
CA ASP A 261 -18.92 -22.68 9.52
C ASP A 261 -18.83 -22.97 8.01
N ALA A 262 -19.52 -22.18 7.16
CA ALA A 262 -19.62 -22.48 5.73
C ALA A 262 -18.39 -22.11 4.92
N ILE A 263 -17.81 -20.93 5.13
CA ILE A 263 -16.64 -20.46 4.35
C ILE A 263 -15.45 -21.40 4.51
N PRO A 264 -15.02 -21.80 5.73
CA PRO A 264 -13.91 -22.74 5.90
C PRO A 264 -14.19 -24.11 5.27
N ALA A 265 -15.41 -24.63 5.45
CA ALA A 265 -15.80 -25.92 4.88
C ALA A 265 -15.76 -25.90 3.34
N LEU A 266 -16.28 -24.85 2.71
CA LEU A 266 -16.24 -24.69 1.24
C LEU A 266 -14.80 -24.54 0.74
N ARG A 267 -13.98 -23.72 1.39
CA ARG A 267 -12.56 -23.55 1.02
C ARG A 267 -11.78 -24.85 1.14
N GLU A 268 -12.00 -25.61 2.20
CA GLU A 268 -11.37 -26.92 2.40
C GLU A 268 -11.82 -27.95 1.35
N ALA A 269 -13.13 -28.03 1.08
CA ALA A 269 -13.67 -28.96 0.09
C ALA A 269 -13.20 -28.63 -1.33
N VAL A 270 -13.18 -27.34 -1.72
CA VAL A 270 -12.64 -26.88 -2.99
C VAL A 270 -11.14 -27.17 -3.09
N GLY A 271 -10.37 -26.95 -2.02
CA GLY A 271 -8.93 -27.26 -1.97
C GLY A 271 -8.64 -28.76 -2.19
N LYS A 272 -9.50 -29.65 -1.70
CA LYS A 272 -9.38 -31.10 -1.90
C LYS A 272 -9.72 -31.55 -3.34
N THR A 273 -10.62 -30.81 -4.00
CA THR A 273 -11.13 -31.18 -5.33
C THR A 273 -10.34 -30.48 -6.45
N ALA A 274 -9.79 -29.31 -6.18
CA ALA A 274 -9.04 -28.50 -7.13
C ALA A 274 -7.54 -28.76 -7.02
N GLY A 275 -7.06 -29.78 -7.70
CA GLY A 275 -5.61 -30.02 -7.92
C GLY A 275 -4.95 -29.02 -8.88
N THR A 276 -5.56 -27.88 -9.20
CA THR A 276 -5.07 -26.89 -10.16
C THR A 276 -5.20 -25.47 -9.62
N VAL A 277 -4.09 -24.74 -9.67
CA VAL A 277 -4.01 -23.28 -9.50
C VAL A 277 -5.08 -22.61 -10.38
N PRO A 278 -5.83 -21.59 -9.87
CA PRO A 278 -6.81 -20.86 -10.67
C PRO A 278 -6.19 -20.37 -11.98
N GLY A 279 -6.71 -20.82 -13.11
CA GLY A 279 -6.22 -20.37 -14.42
C GLY A 279 -6.53 -18.91 -14.62
N ARG A 280 -5.52 -18.08 -14.92
CA ARG A 280 -5.72 -16.67 -15.30
C ARG A 280 -6.47 -16.60 -16.63
N SER A 281 -7.31 -15.56 -16.81
CA SER A 281 -7.99 -15.32 -18.09
C SER A 281 -7.00 -15.11 -19.25
N ALA A 282 -7.44 -15.34 -20.48
CA ALA A 282 -6.60 -15.08 -21.66
C ALA A 282 -6.11 -13.61 -21.71
N ALA A 283 -6.94 -12.67 -21.29
CA ALA A 283 -6.60 -11.25 -21.23
C ALA A 283 -5.48 -10.94 -20.22
N VAL A 284 -5.45 -11.64 -19.08
CA VAL A 284 -4.36 -11.54 -18.10
C VAL A 284 -3.12 -12.24 -18.66
N ARG A 285 -3.25 -13.47 -19.20
CA ARG A 285 -2.12 -14.21 -19.79
C ARG A 285 -1.45 -13.44 -20.93
N ALA A 286 -2.21 -12.71 -21.75
CA ALA A 286 -1.67 -11.86 -22.81
C ALA A 286 -0.77 -10.71 -22.32
N LYS A 287 -0.85 -10.34 -21.03
CA LYS A 287 -0.02 -9.30 -20.39
C LYS A 287 1.21 -9.87 -19.68
N ARG A 288 1.37 -11.19 -19.63
CA ARG A 288 2.52 -11.85 -19.02
C ARG A 288 3.82 -11.42 -19.70
N ARG A 289 4.86 -11.25 -18.91
CA ARG A 289 6.19 -10.81 -19.36
C ARG A 289 7.07 -12.02 -19.71
N ALA A 290 7.83 -11.89 -20.77
CA ALA A 290 8.81 -12.91 -21.14
C ALA A 290 9.87 -13.07 -20.03
N GLY A 291 10.32 -14.31 -19.82
CA GLY A 291 11.34 -14.65 -18.82
C GLY A 291 10.80 -15.01 -17.44
N ILE A 292 9.48 -14.87 -17.19
CA ILE A 292 8.82 -15.33 -15.97
C ILE A 292 7.98 -16.57 -16.31
N ASP A 293 8.23 -17.67 -15.62
CA ASP A 293 7.45 -18.92 -15.76
C ASP A 293 6.28 -18.90 -14.75
N TYR A 294 5.18 -18.27 -15.16
CA TYR A 294 3.99 -18.09 -14.33
C TYR A 294 3.31 -19.39 -13.92
N ASP A 295 3.48 -20.43 -14.71
CA ASP A 295 2.85 -21.73 -14.47
C ASP A 295 3.61 -22.53 -13.39
N ARG A 296 4.81 -22.06 -13.02
CA ARG A 296 5.62 -22.60 -11.90
C ARG A 296 5.56 -21.78 -10.62
N VAL A 297 4.67 -20.80 -10.53
CA VAL A 297 4.43 -20.13 -9.24
C VAL A 297 4.08 -21.19 -8.19
N PRO A 298 4.77 -21.22 -7.04
CA PRO A 298 4.49 -22.19 -5.98
C PRO A 298 3.02 -22.20 -5.58
N ALA A 299 2.46 -23.39 -5.33
CA ALA A 299 1.05 -23.54 -4.96
C ALA A 299 0.69 -22.73 -3.70
N SER A 300 1.61 -22.59 -2.75
CA SER A 300 1.48 -21.77 -1.55
C SER A 300 1.25 -20.27 -1.83
N LEU A 301 1.74 -19.78 -2.97
CA LEU A 301 1.66 -18.38 -3.39
C LEU A 301 0.63 -18.14 -4.50
N ALA A 302 0.06 -19.18 -5.08
CA ALA A 302 -0.78 -19.09 -6.27
C ALA A 302 -2.01 -18.17 -6.08
N GLU A 303 -2.62 -18.20 -4.89
CA GLU A 303 -3.77 -17.38 -4.54
C GLU A 303 -3.40 -15.92 -4.31
N THR A 304 -2.19 -15.65 -3.81
CA THR A 304 -1.73 -14.31 -3.43
C THR A 304 -0.88 -13.64 -4.50
N ALA A 305 -0.44 -14.38 -5.51
CA ALA A 305 0.29 -13.84 -6.66
C ALA A 305 -0.59 -12.94 -7.51
N VAL A 306 -0.04 -11.79 -7.93
CA VAL A 306 -0.76 -10.79 -8.74
C VAL A 306 -0.01 -10.59 -10.06
N GLU A 307 -0.70 -10.84 -11.18
CA GLU A 307 -0.19 -10.67 -12.53
C GLU A 307 -0.67 -9.36 -13.16
N PRO A 308 0.02 -8.79 -14.17
CA PRO A 308 -0.48 -7.67 -14.94
C PRO A 308 -1.86 -7.97 -15.55
N GLY A 309 -2.85 -7.19 -15.17
CA GLY A 309 -4.24 -7.38 -15.60
C GLY A 309 -5.16 -7.99 -14.56
N ASP A 310 -4.63 -8.52 -13.46
CA ASP A 310 -5.45 -8.85 -12.29
C ASP A 310 -6.06 -7.57 -11.69
N VAL A 311 -7.23 -7.67 -11.09
CA VAL A 311 -7.96 -6.54 -10.48
C VAL A 311 -7.10 -5.80 -9.43
N GLU A 312 -6.34 -6.56 -8.65
CA GLU A 312 -5.48 -6.01 -7.60
C GLU A 312 -4.17 -5.39 -8.11
N TYR A 313 -3.85 -5.56 -9.40
CA TYR A 313 -2.55 -5.13 -9.94
C TYR A 313 -2.29 -3.63 -9.75
N ALA A 314 -3.31 -2.79 -9.94
CA ALA A 314 -3.21 -1.34 -9.74
C ALA A 314 -2.80 -0.96 -8.31
N ARG A 315 -3.24 -1.75 -7.30
CA ARG A 315 -2.96 -1.52 -5.87
C ARG A 315 -1.54 -1.88 -5.48
N VAL A 316 -0.91 -2.81 -6.20
CA VAL A 316 0.39 -3.38 -5.80
C VAL A 316 1.55 -2.99 -6.71
N ARG A 317 1.29 -2.38 -7.88
CA ARG A 317 2.35 -2.07 -8.85
C ARG A 317 3.22 -0.87 -8.47
N ASN A 318 2.64 0.14 -7.83
CA ASN A 318 3.29 1.42 -7.56
C ASN A 318 3.92 1.46 -6.15
N THR A 319 4.92 2.31 -5.99
CA THR A 319 5.41 2.77 -4.68
C THR A 319 4.84 4.17 -4.38
N TYR A 320 5.17 4.72 -3.21
CA TYR A 320 4.72 6.05 -2.77
C TYR A 320 4.95 7.13 -3.83
N LEU A 321 6.15 7.23 -4.38
CA LEU A 321 6.50 8.25 -5.36
C LEU A 321 6.65 7.69 -6.78
N ARG A 322 7.03 6.42 -6.95
CA ARG A 322 7.38 5.85 -8.25
C ARG A 322 6.32 4.92 -8.80
N GLY A 323 5.99 5.09 -10.09
CA GLY A 323 5.23 4.12 -10.85
C GLY A 323 6.07 2.90 -11.20
N GLY A 324 5.44 1.71 -11.19
CA GLY A 324 6.06 0.47 -11.61
C GLY A 324 5.14 -0.36 -12.49
N ALA A 325 5.74 -1.28 -13.24
CA ALA A 325 5.04 -2.26 -14.06
C ALA A 325 5.65 -3.66 -13.87
N PRO A 326 5.67 -4.21 -12.60
CA PRO A 326 6.22 -5.52 -12.35
C PRO A 326 5.50 -6.59 -13.17
N GLY A 327 6.24 -7.60 -13.64
CA GLY A 327 5.66 -8.74 -14.34
C GLY A 327 4.89 -9.67 -13.40
N LEU A 328 5.31 -9.74 -12.13
CA LEU A 328 4.66 -10.58 -11.12
C LEU A 328 4.90 -9.98 -9.72
N VAL A 329 3.85 -9.96 -8.89
CA VAL A 329 3.96 -9.62 -7.47
C VAL A 329 3.58 -10.83 -6.63
N LEU A 330 4.55 -11.38 -5.88
CA LEU A 330 4.34 -12.46 -4.91
C LEU A 330 4.09 -11.85 -3.54
N ARG A 331 3.06 -12.33 -2.83
CA ARG A 331 2.63 -11.77 -1.53
C ARG A 331 2.62 -12.85 -0.44
N PRO A 332 3.80 -13.28 0.03
CA PRO A 332 3.90 -14.28 1.09
C PRO A 332 3.27 -13.80 2.40
N ARG A 333 2.61 -14.70 3.12
CA ARG A 333 1.93 -14.49 4.41
C ARG A 333 2.66 -15.16 5.59
N THR A 334 3.63 -16.02 5.27
CA THR A 334 4.41 -16.77 6.26
C THR A 334 5.88 -16.83 5.86
N THR A 335 6.77 -17.14 6.81
CA THR A 335 8.19 -17.36 6.54
C THR A 335 8.40 -18.48 5.51
N ALA A 336 7.62 -19.56 5.56
CA ALA A 336 7.69 -20.65 4.58
C ALA A 336 7.32 -20.15 3.16
N GLU A 337 6.29 -19.34 3.03
CA GLU A 337 5.93 -18.72 1.74
C GLU A 337 7.00 -17.76 1.23
N VAL A 338 7.78 -17.10 2.12
CA VAL A 338 8.96 -16.29 1.71
C VAL A 338 10.06 -17.21 1.15
N VAL A 339 10.29 -18.37 1.74
CA VAL A 339 11.23 -19.38 1.22
C VAL A 339 10.82 -19.80 -0.20
N ASP A 340 9.54 -20.11 -0.40
CA ASP A 340 8.99 -20.49 -1.71
C ASP A 340 9.13 -19.35 -2.73
N ALA A 341 8.84 -18.10 -2.31
CA ALA A 341 8.99 -16.91 -3.16
C ALA A 341 10.44 -16.70 -3.60
N LEU A 342 11.41 -16.81 -2.69
CA LEU A 342 12.84 -16.72 -3.03
C LEU A 342 13.30 -17.90 -3.88
N GLY A 343 12.75 -19.11 -3.67
CA GLY A 343 12.96 -20.26 -4.54
C GLY A 343 12.55 -19.96 -5.98
N PHE A 344 11.38 -19.37 -6.13
CA PHE A 344 10.88 -18.94 -7.44
C PHE A 344 11.76 -17.86 -8.07
N VAL A 345 12.16 -16.83 -7.31
CA VAL A 345 13.07 -15.77 -7.81
C VAL A 345 14.41 -16.35 -8.27
N ARG A 346 15.00 -17.31 -7.52
CA ARG A 346 16.25 -17.99 -7.89
C ARG A 346 16.14 -18.75 -9.23
N ALA A 347 14.97 -19.29 -9.52
CA ALA A 347 14.72 -19.96 -10.82
C ALA A 347 14.67 -18.97 -12.00
N HIS A 348 14.66 -17.64 -11.74
CA HIS A 348 14.56 -16.59 -12.75
C HIS A 348 15.75 -15.59 -12.67
N PRO A 349 17.01 -16.03 -12.81
CA PRO A 349 18.19 -15.20 -12.51
C PRO A 349 18.36 -13.97 -13.41
N GLY A 350 17.74 -13.99 -14.60
CA GLY A 350 17.76 -12.88 -15.55
C GLY A 350 16.66 -11.83 -15.35
N VAL A 351 15.72 -12.07 -14.43
CA VAL A 351 14.57 -11.20 -14.19
C VAL A 351 14.90 -10.19 -13.06
N PRO A 352 14.56 -8.89 -13.21
CA PRO A 352 14.68 -7.92 -12.12
C PRO A 352 13.91 -8.39 -10.88
N PHE A 353 14.47 -8.17 -9.71
CA PHE A 353 13.87 -8.56 -8.43
C PHE A 353 13.74 -7.35 -7.52
N GLY A 354 12.57 -7.13 -6.93
CA GLY A 354 12.32 -6.09 -5.93
C GLY A 354 11.72 -6.67 -4.65
N LEU A 355 12.18 -6.19 -3.50
CA LEU A 355 11.60 -6.50 -2.19
C LEU A 355 10.78 -5.31 -1.69
N ARG A 356 9.56 -5.56 -1.20
CA ARG A 356 8.63 -4.53 -0.78
C ARG A 356 8.04 -4.83 0.61
N SER A 357 8.16 -3.88 1.52
CA SER A 357 7.36 -3.76 2.73
C SER A 357 6.13 -2.90 2.42
N ALA A 358 5.96 -1.69 2.97
CA ALA A 358 4.85 -0.79 2.64
C ALA A 358 5.07 0.06 1.36
N GLY A 359 6.23 0.01 0.70
CA GLY A 359 6.47 0.70 -0.57
C GLY A 359 6.77 2.21 -0.45
N HIS A 360 7.23 2.69 0.71
CA HIS A 360 7.58 4.10 0.93
C HIS A 360 9.00 4.50 0.55
N GLY A 361 9.85 3.54 0.14
CA GLY A 361 11.23 3.84 -0.25
C GLY A 361 11.28 4.85 -1.41
N ILE A 362 11.86 6.02 -1.16
CA ILE A 362 11.97 7.12 -2.13
C ILE A 362 12.79 6.70 -3.36
N SER A 363 13.77 5.83 -3.18
CA SER A 363 14.57 5.26 -4.28
C SER A 363 13.74 4.49 -5.33
N GLY A 364 12.47 4.16 -5.03
CA GLY A 364 11.58 3.40 -5.90
C GLY A 364 11.98 1.94 -6.12
N ARG A 365 12.91 1.41 -5.32
CA ARG A 365 13.48 0.05 -5.50
C ARG A 365 12.57 -1.08 -5.06
N SER A 366 11.50 -0.77 -4.36
CA SER A 366 10.47 -1.73 -3.97
C SER A 366 9.41 -1.97 -5.05
N THR A 367 9.66 -1.50 -6.27
CA THR A 367 8.97 -1.88 -7.51
C THR A 367 9.97 -1.94 -8.67
N ASN A 368 9.56 -2.50 -9.80
CA ASN A 368 10.38 -2.59 -11.02
C ASN A 368 9.49 -2.61 -12.26
N ASP A 369 10.10 -2.71 -13.45
CA ASP A 369 9.40 -2.87 -14.71
C ASP A 369 9.72 -4.25 -15.31
N GLY A 370 8.68 -5.06 -15.46
CA GLY A 370 8.74 -6.41 -16.05
C GLY A 370 9.35 -7.49 -15.17
N GLY A 371 9.77 -7.16 -13.93
CA GLY A 371 10.40 -8.10 -13.01
C GLY A 371 9.45 -8.75 -12.02
N ILE A 372 10.03 -9.41 -11.00
CA ILE A 372 9.31 -9.99 -9.87
C ILE A 372 9.45 -9.07 -8.66
N VAL A 373 8.35 -8.83 -7.96
CA VAL A 373 8.33 -8.15 -6.65
C VAL A 373 7.86 -9.12 -5.60
N VAL A 374 8.62 -9.30 -4.53
CA VAL A 374 8.17 -10.00 -3.32
C VAL A 374 7.72 -8.97 -2.31
N SER A 375 6.43 -8.97 -2.00
CA SER A 375 5.82 -8.04 -1.05
C SER A 375 5.54 -8.72 0.28
N VAL A 376 6.27 -8.34 1.31
CA VAL A 376 6.10 -8.85 2.68
C VAL A 376 5.04 -8.09 3.49
N ALA A 377 4.19 -7.31 2.82
CA ALA A 377 3.16 -6.49 3.47
C ALA A 377 2.17 -7.28 4.33
N ALA A 378 1.97 -8.57 4.03
CA ALA A 378 1.10 -9.46 4.81
C ALA A 378 1.75 -9.99 6.10
N LEU A 379 3.07 -9.88 6.24
CA LEU A 379 3.79 -10.21 7.48
C LEU A 379 3.76 -8.98 8.41
N ASN A 380 2.60 -8.62 8.92
CA ASN A 380 2.36 -7.37 9.64
C ASN A 380 1.94 -7.56 11.11
N GLY A 381 2.13 -8.74 11.67
CA GLY A 381 1.84 -9.03 13.07
C GLY A 381 2.65 -8.14 14.02
N ILE A 382 2.03 -7.74 15.14
CA ILE A 382 2.66 -7.01 16.27
C ILE A 382 2.31 -7.78 17.53
N GLU A 383 3.31 -8.24 18.26
CA GLU A 383 3.14 -9.12 19.43
C GLU A 383 4.06 -8.69 20.56
N VAL A 384 3.53 -8.50 21.77
CA VAL A 384 4.33 -8.28 22.97
C VAL A 384 4.85 -9.63 23.45
N LEU A 385 6.17 -9.84 23.42
CA LEU A 385 6.81 -11.08 23.82
C LEU A 385 7.08 -11.13 25.32
N ASP A 386 7.47 -10.00 25.91
CA ASP A 386 7.84 -9.89 27.33
C ASP A 386 7.60 -8.43 27.79
N GLU A 387 6.56 -8.21 28.58
CA GLU A 387 6.22 -6.87 29.09
C GLU A 387 7.31 -6.33 30.04
N ALA A 388 7.89 -7.18 30.89
CA ALA A 388 8.88 -6.73 31.88
C ALA A 388 10.19 -6.26 31.18
N LYS A 389 10.49 -6.80 30.01
CA LYS A 389 11.64 -6.41 29.20
C LYS A 389 11.26 -5.45 28.09
N ARG A 390 10.00 -5.08 27.96
CA ARG A 390 9.48 -4.29 26.83
C ARG A 390 9.89 -4.86 25.49
N LEU A 391 9.88 -6.19 25.35
CA LEU A 391 10.28 -6.88 24.14
C LEU A 391 9.05 -7.15 23.25
N VAL A 392 9.10 -6.65 22.02
CA VAL A 392 8.00 -6.70 21.06
C VAL A 392 8.48 -7.29 19.75
N ARG A 393 7.73 -8.25 19.21
CA ARG A 393 7.93 -8.78 17.84
C ARG A 393 7.07 -8.04 16.85
N ILE A 394 7.69 -7.59 15.75
CA ILE A 394 7.03 -6.81 14.70
C ILE A 394 7.37 -7.42 13.36
N GLY A 395 6.34 -7.68 12.55
CA GLY A 395 6.50 -8.14 11.17
C GLY A 395 6.99 -7.03 10.23
N PRO A 396 7.77 -7.34 9.19
CA PRO A 396 8.32 -6.36 8.25
C PRO A 396 7.25 -5.61 7.45
N GLY A 397 6.04 -6.16 7.34
CA GLY A 397 4.89 -5.56 6.64
C GLY A 397 4.10 -4.58 7.48
N ALA A 398 4.30 -4.51 8.80
CA ALA A 398 3.64 -3.54 9.68
C ALA A 398 4.02 -2.11 9.29
N ARG A 399 3.12 -1.16 9.55
CA ARG A 399 3.38 0.28 9.37
C ARG A 399 3.67 0.91 10.72
N TRP A 400 4.48 1.95 10.74
CA TRP A 400 4.88 2.60 12.01
C TRP A 400 3.70 3.24 12.76
N GLY A 401 2.65 3.68 12.06
CA GLY A 401 1.41 4.13 12.70
C GLY A 401 0.70 3.01 13.45
N ASP A 402 0.63 1.80 12.86
CA ASP A 402 0.02 0.62 13.49
C ASP A 402 0.85 0.17 14.70
N VAL A 403 2.19 0.22 14.59
CA VAL A 403 3.11 -0.07 15.70
C VAL A 403 2.90 0.90 16.84
N ALA A 404 2.88 2.22 16.57
CA ALA A 404 2.67 3.24 17.58
C ALA A 404 1.31 3.07 18.28
N ALA A 405 0.25 2.78 17.53
CA ALA A 405 -1.08 2.51 18.06
C ALA A 405 -1.12 1.25 18.96
N ALA A 406 -0.41 0.19 18.58
CA ALA A 406 -0.33 -1.05 19.34
C ALA A 406 0.47 -0.89 20.66
N LEU A 407 1.47 -0.02 20.68
CA LEU A 407 2.32 0.25 21.85
C LEU A 407 1.71 1.28 22.83
N ALA A 408 0.87 2.18 22.32
CA ALA A 408 0.29 3.26 23.12
C ALA A 408 -0.44 2.80 24.41
N PRO A 409 -1.22 1.70 24.43
CA PRO A 409 -1.87 1.22 25.65
C PRO A 409 -0.90 0.84 26.80
N TYR A 410 0.36 0.57 26.46
CA TYR A 410 1.41 0.24 27.43
C TYR A 410 2.21 1.48 27.87
N GLY A 411 1.94 2.66 27.31
CA GLY A 411 2.79 3.84 27.50
C GLY A 411 4.16 3.70 26.82
N TRP A 412 4.25 2.91 25.75
CA TRP A 412 5.49 2.63 25.04
C TRP A 412 5.51 3.27 23.64
N ALA A 413 6.72 3.55 23.17
CA ALA A 413 6.98 3.88 21.79
C ALA A 413 8.29 3.24 21.31
N LEU A 414 8.48 3.23 20.00
CA LEU A 414 9.73 2.80 19.38
C LEU A 414 10.24 3.95 18.50
N SER A 415 11.51 4.33 18.69
CA SER A 415 12.18 5.27 17.81
C SER A 415 12.08 4.76 16.36
N SER A 416 11.44 5.53 15.49
CA SER A 416 11.08 5.12 14.13
C SER A 416 11.30 6.27 13.13
N GLY A 417 10.45 6.43 12.14
CA GLY A 417 10.47 7.58 11.23
C GLY A 417 9.62 8.75 11.71
N ASP A 418 9.20 9.56 10.74
CA ASP A 418 8.36 10.76 10.93
C ASP A 418 6.98 10.63 10.27
N TYR A 419 6.67 9.49 9.65
CA TYR A 419 5.43 9.24 8.94
C TYR A 419 4.89 7.81 9.18
N GLY A 420 3.68 7.72 9.70
CA GLY A 420 3.08 6.46 10.12
C GLY A 420 2.82 5.45 9.01
N GLY A 421 2.71 5.89 7.75
CA GLY A 421 2.51 4.99 6.60
C GLY A 421 3.76 4.21 6.17
N VAL A 422 4.95 4.56 6.68
CA VAL A 422 6.21 3.88 6.33
C VAL A 422 6.22 2.46 6.93
N GLY A 423 6.68 1.49 6.13
CA GLY A 423 6.80 0.09 6.56
C GLY A 423 8.03 -0.17 7.40
N VAL A 424 7.87 -1.05 8.37
CA VAL A 424 8.93 -1.44 9.31
C VAL A 424 10.14 -2.03 8.59
N GLY A 425 9.96 -2.96 7.65
CA GLY A 425 11.02 -3.73 7.04
C GLY A 425 12.11 -2.90 6.36
N GLY A 426 11.74 -1.84 5.63
CA GLY A 426 12.70 -0.98 4.96
C GLY A 426 13.45 -0.07 5.93
N LEU A 427 12.74 0.58 6.83
CA LEU A 427 13.30 1.54 7.77
C LEU A 427 14.19 0.86 8.82
N ALA A 428 13.72 -0.24 9.42
CA ALA A 428 14.43 -0.99 10.45
C ALA A 428 15.68 -1.74 9.95
N THR A 429 15.94 -1.77 8.65
CA THR A 429 17.17 -2.32 8.08
C THR A 429 18.14 -1.24 7.59
N ALA A 430 17.67 0.01 7.42
CA ALA A 430 18.47 1.12 6.89
C ALA A 430 19.02 2.09 7.95
N GLY A 431 18.42 2.09 9.15
CA GLY A 431 18.78 3.00 10.24
C GLY A 431 17.56 3.42 11.07
N GLY A 432 16.66 4.18 10.48
CA GLY A 432 15.46 4.67 11.15
C GLY A 432 15.71 5.98 11.90
N VAL A 433 15.73 7.08 11.13
CA VAL A 433 15.83 8.45 11.64
C VAL A 433 14.44 9.06 11.77
N GLY A 434 14.07 9.53 12.95
CA GLY A 434 12.76 10.10 13.20
C GLY A 434 12.65 10.90 14.48
N TRP A 435 11.42 11.05 14.99
CA TRP A 435 11.06 11.98 16.07
C TRP A 435 11.71 11.69 17.41
N LEU A 436 12.07 10.45 17.70
CA LEU A 436 12.64 10.05 18.99
C LEU A 436 14.16 9.75 18.90
N ALA A 437 14.78 10.00 17.72
CA ALA A 437 16.15 9.55 17.49
C ALA A 437 17.19 10.21 18.42
N ARG A 438 17.02 11.49 18.81
CA ARG A 438 18.00 12.18 19.66
C ARG A 438 17.97 11.70 21.11
N GLU A 439 16.81 11.32 21.63
CA GLU A 439 16.68 10.81 23.00
C GLU A 439 16.99 9.31 23.07
N HIS A 440 16.44 8.53 22.12
CA HIS A 440 16.41 7.07 22.21
C HIS A 440 17.33 6.35 21.21
N GLY A 441 17.92 7.04 20.23
CA GLY A 441 18.74 6.41 19.18
C GLY A 441 17.95 6.06 17.92
N LEU A 442 18.60 5.38 16.99
CA LEU A 442 18.00 4.93 15.75
C LEU A 442 17.12 3.68 15.99
N THR A 443 16.15 3.41 15.12
CA THR A 443 15.34 2.17 15.18
C THR A 443 16.19 0.91 15.26
N ILE A 444 17.32 0.86 14.54
CA ILE A 444 18.24 -0.29 14.54
C ILE A 444 18.95 -0.51 15.90
N ASP A 445 18.99 0.49 16.75
CA ASP A 445 19.67 0.41 18.06
C ASP A 445 18.78 -0.31 19.09
N HIS A 446 17.47 -0.33 18.85
CA HIS A 446 16.47 -1.06 19.66
C HIS A 446 16.32 -2.53 19.25
N LEU A 447 16.93 -2.94 18.11
CA LEU A 447 16.81 -4.29 17.61
C LEU A 447 17.57 -5.27 18.49
N ARG A 448 16.93 -6.37 18.88
CA ARG A 448 17.52 -7.45 19.68
C ARG A 448 17.71 -8.73 18.90
N ALA A 449 16.81 -9.02 17.95
CA ALA A 449 16.99 -10.14 17.02
C ALA A 449 16.15 -9.93 15.76
N VAL A 450 16.49 -10.68 14.71
CA VAL A 450 15.67 -10.84 13.50
C VAL A 450 15.54 -12.31 13.13
N GLU A 451 14.40 -12.71 12.59
CA GLU A 451 14.29 -13.91 11.77
C GLU A 451 14.34 -13.48 10.31
N MET A 452 15.10 -14.19 9.50
CA MET A 452 15.24 -13.85 8.09
C MET A 452 15.44 -15.08 7.22
N VAL A 453 15.02 -14.96 5.95
CA VAL A 453 15.27 -15.96 4.90
C VAL A 453 16.44 -15.47 4.05
N LEU A 454 17.52 -16.26 4.00
CA LEU A 454 18.71 -15.97 3.22
C LEU A 454 18.46 -16.20 1.71
N ALA A 455 19.41 -15.75 0.89
CA ALA A 455 19.31 -15.88 -0.56
C ALA A 455 19.19 -17.33 -1.05
N ASP A 456 19.71 -18.29 -0.31
CA ASP A 456 19.60 -19.73 -0.60
C ASP A 456 18.29 -20.39 -0.11
N GLY A 457 17.45 -19.62 0.62
CA GLY A 457 16.20 -20.08 1.22
C GLY A 457 16.34 -20.60 2.65
N THR A 458 17.54 -20.57 3.23
CA THR A 458 17.76 -20.95 4.64
C THR A 458 17.10 -19.92 5.57
N VAL A 459 16.32 -20.38 6.55
CA VAL A 459 15.77 -19.55 7.60
C VAL A 459 16.75 -19.49 8.76
N VAL A 460 17.12 -18.29 9.18
CA VAL A 460 18.04 -18.07 10.28
C VAL A 460 17.49 -17.04 11.26
N ARG A 461 17.83 -17.21 12.54
CA ARG A 461 17.71 -16.16 13.55
C ARG A 461 19.07 -15.48 13.69
N ALA A 462 19.09 -14.15 13.69
CA ALA A 462 20.30 -13.39 13.93
C ALA A 462 20.12 -12.44 15.12
N SER A 463 21.07 -12.47 16.06
CA SER A 463 21.10 -11.68 17.30
C SER A 463 22.54 -11.37 17.67
N ALA A 464 22.75 -10.77 18.84
CA ALA A 464 24.12 -10.55 19.36
C ALA A 464 24.88 -11.87 19.59
N ASP A 465 24.16 -12.95 19.91
CA ASP A 465 24.74 -14.26 20.28
C ASP A 465 24.67 -15.30 19.14
N GLU A 466 23.82 -15.09 18.15
CA GLU A 466 23.59 -16.02 17.05
C GLU A 466 23.68 -15.28 15.71
N HIS A 467 24.51 -15.75 14.76
CA HIS A 467 24.77 -15.07 13.48
C HIS A 467 25.05 -13.56 13.68
N ALA A 468 25.91 -13.23 14.63
CA ALA A 468 26.21 -11.86 15.04
C ALA A 468 26.73 -10.98 13.90
N ASP A 469 27.37 -11.57 12.90
CA ASP A 469 27.85 -10.91 11.68
C ASP A 469 26.66 -10.49 10.77
N LEU A 470 25.65 -11.32 10.60
CA LEU A 470 24.40 -10.96 9.93
C LEU A 470 23.62 -9.92 10.74
N PHE A 471 23.54 -10.08 12.06
CA PHE A 471 22.89 -9.13 12.94
C PHE A 471 23.54 -7.75 12.88
N TRP A 472 24.85 -7.69 12.75
CA TRP A 472 25.56 -6.45 12.50
C TRP A 472 25.19 -5.85 11.15
N ALA A 473 25.15 -6.66 10.09
CA ALA A 473 24.92 -6.20 8.72
C ALA A 473 23.48 -5.71 8.50
N VAL A 474 22.46 -6.40 9.06
CA VAL A 474 21.06 -6.03 8.88
C VAL A 474 20.73 -4.68 9.52
N ARG A 475 21.54 -4.26 10.50
CA ARG A 475 21.41 -2.96 11.16
C ARG A 475 22.14 -1.85 10.40
N GLY A 476 21.62 -1.47 9.23
CA GLY A 476 22.12 -0.34 8.43
C GLY A 476 22.40 -0.64 6.96
N ALA A 477 22.60 -1.90 6.55
CA ALA A 477 22.91 -2.23 5.16
C ALA A 477 21.67 -2.47 4.27
N GLY A 478 20.45 -2.35 4.81
CA GLY A 478 19.21 -2.65 4.08
C GLY A 478 19.07 -4.13 3.73
N ALA A 479 18.22 -4.45 2.77
CA ALA A 479 17.88 -5.82 2.38
C ALA A 479 18.94 -6.48 1.49
N ASN A 480 20.23 -6.41 1.84
CA ASN A 480 21.31 -6.98 1.05
C ASN A 480 21.61 -8.45 1.36
N PHE A 481 21.17 -8.98 2.50
CA PHE A 481 21.60 -10.28 3.01
C PHE A 481 20.50 -11.30 3.12
N GLY A 482 19.24 -10.89 3.09
CA GLY A 482 18.06 -11.74 3.22
C GLY A 482 16.78 -10.94 3.29
N VAL A 483 15.67 -11.65 3.35
CA VAL A 483 14.33 -11.10 3.59
C VAL A 483 14.00 -11.32 5.06
N VAL A 484 13.93 -10.24 5.84
CA VAL A 484 13.53 -10.33 7.25
C VAL A 484 12.04 -10.66 7.32
N THR A 485 11.67 -11.61 8.16
CA THR A 485 10.29 -12.08 8.40
C THR A 485 9.75 -11.69 9.76
N SER A 486 10.63 -11.40 10.72
CA SER A 486 10.26 -10.76 11.99
C SER A 486 11.43 -9.99 12.59
N PHE A 487 11.11 -8.95 13.35
CA PHE A 487 12.03 -8.14 14.14
C PHE A 487 11.63 -8.23 15.63
N ASP A 488 12.57 -8.49 16.52
CA ASP A 488 12.36 -8.39 17.97
C ASP A 488 13.01 -7.10 18.48
N PHE A 489 12.21 -6.16 18.95
CA PHE A 489 12.65 -4.86 19.47
C PHE A 489 12.43 -4.75 20.97
N GLU A 490 13.36 -4.12 21.66
CA GLU A 490 13.12 -3.55 22.96
C GLU A 490 12.65 -2.11 22.78
N VAL A 491 11.48 -1.77 23.32
CA VAL A 491 10.83 -0.47 23.14
C VAL A 491 10.99 0.40 24.39
N ASP A 492 10.81 1.72 24.22
CA ASP A 492 11.01 2.68 25.29
C ASP A 492 9.70 3.03 25.98
N GLU A 493 9.77 3.48 27.22
CA GLU A 493 8.66 4.14 27.92
C GLU A 493 8.60 5.58 27.42
N VAL A 494 7.54 5.92 26.69
CA VAL A 494 7.28 7.25 26.17
C VAL A 494 5.82 7.58 26.41
N GLY A 495 5.59 8.61 27.20
CA GLY A 495 4.25 9.08 27.54
C GLY A 495 3.65 9.99 26.44
N ASP A 496 2.91 10.99 26.90
CA ASP A 496 2.53 12.09 26.04
C ASP A 496 3.76 12.93 25.70
N VAL A 497 3.78 13.50 24.50
CA VAL A 497 4.88 14.29 23.98
C VAL A 497 4.36 15.66 23.48
N GLY A 498 5.20 16.67 23.59
CA GLY A 498 4.92 17.95 22.94
C GLY A 498 5.20 17.87 21.44
N PHE A 499 4.22 18.19 20.61
CA PHE A 499 4.39 18.33 19.16
C PHE A 499 4.14 19.77 18.73
N ALA A 500 5.11 20.34 18.04
CA ALA A 500 5.08 21.72 17.56
C ALA A 500 5.20 21.81 16.04
N GLN A 501 4.47 22.77 15.48
CA GLN A 501 4.58 23.19 14.09
C GLN A 501 4.66 24.70 14.06
N PHE A 502 5.75 25.25 13.49
CA PHE A 502 5.97 26.67 13.31
C PHE A 502 6.11 27.01 11.83
N VAL A 503 5.56 28.15 11.43
CA VAL A 503 5.83 28.79 10.15
C VAL A 503 6.69 30.01 10.43
N VAL A 504 7.93 29.96 9.95
CA VAL A 504 8.91 31.04 10.15
C VAL A 504 9.31 31.67 8.83
N GLY A 505 9.66 32.96 8.85
CA GLY A 505 10.16 33.67 7.69
C GLY A 505 11.50 33.12 7.23
N ALA A 506 11.68 32.96 5.93
CA ALA A 506 12.86 32.41 5.29
C ALA A 506 13.38 33.31 4.15
N GLU A 507 13.31 34.62 4.32
CA GLU A 507 13.86 35.58 3.37
C GLU A 507 15.37 35.44 3.23
N ASP A 508 16.04 35.15 4.33
CA ASP A 508 17.46 34.74 4.37
C ASP A 508 17.56 33.27 4.81
N PRO A 509 17.51 32.31 3.86
CA PRO A 509 17.62 30.89 4.19
C PRO A 509 18.95 30.51 4.84
N ALA A 510 20.04 31.24 4.53
CA ALA A 510 21.33 30.93 5.11
C ALA A 510 21.38 31.28 6.60
N ALA A 511 20.89 32.47 6.99
CA ALA A 511 20.80 32.86 8.39
C ALA A 511 19.87 31.92 9.16
N LEU A 512 18.71 31.54 8.57
CA LEU A 512 17.76 30.61 9.17
C LEU A 512 18.39 29.23 9.43
N LEU A 513 19.12 28.67 8.46
CA LEU A 513 19.78 27.37 8.59
C LEU A 513 20.80 27.37 9.72
N VAL A 514 21.62 28.40 9.82
CA VAL A 514 22.61 28.55 10.90
C VAL A 514 21.91 28.67 12.25
N ALA A 515 20.91 29.54 12.38
CA ALA A 515 20.18 29.75 13.62
C ALA A 515 19.48 28.46 14.10
N TRP A 516 18.82 27.76 13.18
CA TRP A 516 18.14 26.48 13.48
C TRP A 516 19.15 25.40 13.88
N GLY A 517 20.28 25.28 13.17
CA GLY A 517 21.34 24.34 13.51
C GLY A 517 21.86 24.57 14.92
N GLN A 518 22.20 25.82 15.27
CA GLN A 518 22.68 26.19 16.60
C GLN A 518 21.62 25.92 17.69
N ALA A 519 20.34 26.23 17.41
CA ALA A 519 19.25 25.98 18.36
C ALA A 519 19.11 24.47 18.66
N ILE A 520 19.19 23.62 17.63
CA ILE A 520 19.11 22.16 17.81
C ILE A 520 20.35 21.59 18.52
N GLU A 521 21.54 22.05 18.17
CA GLU A 521 22.78 21.55 18.80
C GLU A 521 22.85 21.94 20.29
N ALA A 522 22.28 23.10 20.66
CA ALA A 522 22.19 23.56 22.04
C ALA A 522 21.03 22.92 22.82
N ALA A 523 20.03 22.35 22.10
CA ALA A 523 18.85 21.76 22.74
C ALA A 523 19.20 20.45 23.47
N PRO A 524 18.52 20.15 24.58
CA PRO A 524 18.59 18.83 25.19
C PRO A 524 18.18 17.70 24.23
N ARG A 525 18.50 16.46 24.59
CA ARG A 525 18.25 15.30 23.73
C ARG A 525 16.76 15.01 23.54
N ASP A 526 15.94 15.39 24.50
CA ASP A 526 14.47 15.27 24.47
C ASP A 526 13.81 16.08 23.32
N VAL A 527 14.57 16.95 22.64
CA VAL A 527 14.09 17.75 21.50
C VAL A 527 14.58 17.14 20.17
N SER A 528 13.67 16.69 19.34
CA SER A 528 13.95 16.35 17.93
C SER A 528 13.17 17.26 16.99
N GLY A 529 13.72 17.56 15.81
CA GLY A 529 13.06 18.51 14.90
C GLY A 529 13.35 18.28 13.42
N GLN A 530 12.58 18.97 12.62
CA GLN A 530 12.73 19.03 11.16
C GLN A 530 12.55 20.45 10.67
N LEU A 531 13.35 20.84 9.69
CA LEU A 531 13.21 22.10 8.96
C LEU A 531 12.93 21.77 7.49
N ILE A 532 11.87 22.36 6.94
CA ILE A 532 11.44 22.15 5.56
C ILE A 532 11.39 23.49 4.84
N LEU A 533 12.05 23.57 3.69
CA LEU A 533 12.09 24.73 2.81
C LEU A 533 11.59 24.33 1.41
N GLY A 534 10.69 25.14 0.86
CA GLY A 534 10.25 25.04 -0.53
C GLY A 534 11.04 25.94 -1.47
N PRO A 535 10.73 25.92 -2.79
CA PRO A 535 11.39 26.78 -3.76
C PRO A 535 10.99 28.24 -3.55
N ARG A 536 11.95 29.15 -3.68
CA ARG A 536 11.67 30.60 -3.67
C ARG A 536 10.88 30.99 -4.92
N ARG A 537 9.83 31.77 -4.72
CA ARG A 537 9.04 32.37 -5.81
C ARG A 537 9.29 33.88 -5.86
N PRO A 538 9.74 34.42 -7.00
CA PRO A 538 9.99 35.86 -7.12
C PRO A 538 8.76 36.69 -6.72
N GLY A 539 8.95 37.67 -5.87
CA GLY A 539 7.89 38.57 -5.41
C GLY A 539 6.92 38.00 -4.38
N GLN A 540 7.19 36.82 -3.85
CA GLN A 540 6.42 36.21 -2.75
C GLN A 540 7.29 36.07 -1.50
N PRO A 541 6.72 36.24 -0.28
CA PRO A 541 7.41 35.89 0.95
C PRO A 541 7.85 34.44 0.94
N SER A 542 9.03 34.17 1.51
CA SER A 542 9.55 32.83 1.69
C SER A 542 9.30 32.37 3.11
N PHE A 543 8.79 31.18 3.27
CA PHE A 543 8.54 30.56 4.56
C PHE A 543 9.26 29.23 4.69
N ALA A 544 9.63 28.89 5.92
CA ALA A 544 10.06 27.56 6.31
C ALA A 544 9.06 26.98 7.30
N GLN A 545 8.88 25.67 7.23
CA GLN A 545 8.15 24.91 8.24
C GLN A 545 9.17 24.30 9.20
N VAL A 546 9.04 24.59 10.48
CA VAL A 546 9.78 23.95 11.57
C VAL A 546 8.80 23.04 12.30
N MET A 547 9.15 21.76 12.42
CA MET A 547 8.39 20.80 13.20
C MET A 547 9.30 20.27 14.30
N ALA A 548 8.77 20.08 15.50
CA ALA A 548 9.54 19.56 16.62
C ALA A 548 8.70 18.64 17.49
N VAL A 549 9.36 17.63 18.07
CA VAL A 549 8.85 16.79 19.14
C VAL A 549 9.69 17.02 20.36
N VAL A 550 9.04 17.20 21.51
CA VAL A 550 9.68 17.23 22.83
C VAL A 550 9.17 16.01 23.59
N ASP A 551 10.09 15.10 23.95
CA ASP A 551 9.78 13.91 24.73
C ASP A 551 9.64 14.30 26.21
N ALA A 552 8.55 14.96 26.52
CA ALA A 552 8.14 15.40 27.84
C ALA A 552 6.63 15.64 27.89
N ASP A 553 6.03 15.42 29.04
CA ASP A 553 4.59 15.57 29.29
C ASP A 553 4.22 16.86 30.08
N GLN A 554 5.24 17.60 30.57
CA GLN A 554 5.04 18.82 31.33
C GLN A 554 4.98 20.05 30.41
N PRO A 555 3.84 20.78 30.35
CA PRO A 555 3.67 21.92 29.43
C PRO A 555 4.76 22.99 29.55
N ASP A 556 5.19 23.34 30.76
CA ASP A 556 6.23 24.34 30.98
C ASP A 556 7.58 23.89 30.38
N THR A 557 7.95 22.61 30.57
CA THR A 557 9.13 22.02 29.97
C THR A 557 9.05 22.04 28.46
N ILE A 558 7.91 21.69 27.87
CA ILE A 558 7.69 21.71 26.42
C ILE A 558 7.88 23.12 25.88
N ILE A 559 7.28 24.12 26.52
CA ILE A 559 7.40 25.53 26.10
C ILE A 559 8.86 25.98 26.16
N ASP A 560 9.55 25.74 27.25
CA ASP A 560 10.97 26.13 27.43
C ASP A 560 11.87 25.48 26.38
N ARG A 561 11.63 24.21 26.02
CA ARG A 561 12.35 23.48 24.97
C ARG A 561 12.10 24.04 23.57
N LEU A 562 10.88 24.48 23.28
CA LEU A 562 10.45 24.94 21.97
C LEU A 562 10.77 26.41 21.71
N GLN A 563 10.91 27.22 22.77
CA GLN A 563 11.17 28.66 22.62
C GLN A 563 12.39 29.01 21.75
N PRO A 564 13.57 28.35 21.89
CA PRO A 564 14.70 28.61 20.99
C PRO A 564 14.40 28.30 19.52
N LEU A 565 13.59 27.28 19.25
CA LEU A 565 13.19 26.90 17.89
C LEU A 565 12.18 27.87 17.27
N ALA A 566 11.29 28.43 18.09
CA ALA A 566 10.36 29.46 17.65
C ALA A 566 11.05 30.80 17.36
N ALA A 567 12.25 31.00 17.89
CA ALA A 567 13.05 32.26 17.76
C ALA A 567 14.05 32.21 16.59
N VAL A 568 14.15 31.14 15.79
CA VAL A 568 15.15 31.02 14.70
C VAL A 568 14.88 31.97 13.53
N GLY A 569 13.69 32.56 13.45
CA GLY A 569 13.29 33.56 12.45
C GLY A 569 12.00 34.22 12.84
N PRO A 570 11.50 35.21 12.05
CA PRO A 570 10.20 35.81 12.27
C PRO A 570 9.10 34.74 12.28
N LEU A 571 8.37 34.63 13.39
CA LEU A 571 7.30 33.69 13.59
C LEU A 571 6.00 34.21 12.98
N TYR A 572 5.38 33.45 12.06
CA TYR A 572 4.12 33.80 11.40
C TYR A 572 2.94 32.96 11.88
N ASP A 573 3.19 31.71 12.20
CA ASP A 573 2.16 30.80 12.71
C ASP A 573 2.77 29.78 13.66
N GLN A 574 2.00 29.32 14.64
CA GLN A 574 2.41 28.29 15.58
C GLN A 574 1.25 27.41 16.00
N ASN A 575 1.53 26.14 16.10
CA ASN A 575 0.64 25.17 16.72
C ASN A 575 1.48 24.25 17.64
N VAL A 576 1.10 24.17 18.92
CA VAL A 576 1.76 23.30 19.88
C VAL A 576 0.69 22.50 20.60
N VAL A 577 0.83 21.17 20.60
CA VAL A 577 -0.12 20.25 21.22
C VAL A 577 0.60 19.24 22.08
N LEU A 578 -0.01 18.84 23.17
CA LEU A 578 0.37 17.70 23.98
C LEU A 578 -0.50 16.53 23.60
N LEU A 579 0.10 15.40 23.19
CA LEU A 579 -0.63 14.23 22.74
C LEU A 579 0.21 12.95 22.90
N PRO A 580 -0.42 11.77 22.92
CA PRO A 580 0.32 10.50 22.86
C PRO A 580 1.18 10.43 21.57
N TYR A 581 2.36 9.84 21.65
CA TYR A 581 3.24 9.68 20.47
C TYR A 581 2.52 9.02 19.29
N ALA A 582 1.63 8.07 19.55
CA ALA A 582 0.80 7.46 18.51
C ALA A 582 -0.07 8.46 17.73
N GLY A 583 -0.45 9.59 18.35
CA GLY A 583 -1.19 10.66 17.70
C GLY A 583 -0.37 11.36 16.61
N ILE A 584 0.95 11.51 16.81
CA ILE A 584 1.85 12.04 15.78
C ILE A 584 1.97 11.06 14.63
N MET A 585 2.07 9.75 14.94
CA MET A 585 2.22 8.70 13.94
C MET A 585 0.92 8.31 13.23
N ALA A 586 -0.23 8.86 13.62
CA ALA A 586 -1.51 8.68 12.95
C ALA A 586 -1.64 9.49 11.64
N ASN A 587 -0.56 10.10 11.15
CA ASN A 587 -0.50 10.93 9.96
C ASN A 587 -0.44 10.12 8.64
N ALA A 588 -0.64 8.81 8.68
CA ALA A 588 -0.62 7.94 7.50
C ALA A 588 -1.82 8.21 6.58
N ALA A 589 -1.55 8.40 5.28
CA ALA A 589 -2.62 8.46 4.30
C ALA A 589 -3.23 7.06 4.08
N GLU A 590 -4.54 7.00 4.01
CA GLU A 590 -5.26 5.79 3.67
C GLU A 590 -5.14 5.47 2.17
N GLY A 591 -5.21 4.17 1.83
CA GLY A 591 -5.26 3.68 0.47
C GLY A 591 -3.93 3.17 -0.07
N TYR A 592 -3.88 2.95 -1.39
CA TYR A 592 -2.71 2.44 -2.09
C TYR A 592 -1.91 3.54 -2.79
N HIS A 593 -0.64 3.26 -3.06
CA HIS A 593 0.26 4.22 -3.70
C HIS A 593 -0.09 4.48 -5.16
N ARG A 594 -0.19 5.76 -5.54
CA ARG A 594 -0.55 6.21 -6.89
C ARG A 594 0.61 6.71 -7.73
N ALA A 595 1.84 6.61 -7.22
CA ALA A 595 3.03 7.13 -7.88
C ALA A 595 2.94 8.67 -8.12
N GLN A 596 3.22 9.45 -7.10
CA GLN A 596 3.08 10.92 -7.14
C GLN A 596 4.21 11.64 -7.89
N GLY A 597 4.90 10.96 -8.77
CA GLY A 597 6.04 11.46 -9.53
C GLY A 597 7.23 10.50 -9.44
N ASP A 598 8.34 10.85 -10.06
CA ASP A 598 9.60 10.12 -9.96
C ASP A 598 10.69 11.12 -9.55
N PRO A 599 10.70 11.56 -8.29
CA PRO A 599 11.60 12.61 -7.84
C PRO A 599 13.04 12.12 -7.85
N VAL A 600 13.93 13.06 -8.12
CA VAL A 600 15.36 12.93 -7.88
C VAL A 600 15.63 13.42 -6.48
N ALA A 601 16.09 12.55 -5.60
CA ALA A 601 16.49 12.89 -4.24
C ALA A 601 17.99 12.66 -4.04
N ARG A 602 18.60 13.56 -3.30
CA ARG A 602 19.98 13.46 -2.83
C ARG A 602 19.99 13.58 -1.32
N SER A 603 20.79 12.74 -0.69
CA SER A 603 20.91 12.64 0.76
C SER A 603 22.32 12.88 1.22
N GLY A 604 22.49 13.59 2.33
CA GLY A 604 23.76 13.82 3.01
C GLY A 604 23.60 13.83 4.52
N LEU A 605 24.62 13.37 5.22
CA LEU A 605 24.75 13.45 6.68
C LEU A 605 25.82 14.47 7.01
N ILE A 606 25.55 15.38 7.93
CA ILE A 606 26.46 16.47 8.29
C ILE A 606 26.47 16.69 9.80
N GLU A 607 27.63 17.00 10.35
CA GLU A 607 27.79 17.26 11.78
C GLU A 607 27.28 18.66 12.18
N HIS A 608 27.63 19.69 11.41
CA HIS A 608 27.28 21.09 11.73
C HIS A 608 26.72 21.83 10.52
N LEU A 609 25.65 22.61 10.71
CA LEU A 609 25.14 23.53 9.67
C LEU A 609 25.97 24.83 9.66
N THR A 610 27.18 24.76 9.12
CA THR A 610 28.10 25.91 9.09
C THR A 610 27.57 27.05 8.20
N PRO A 611 28.03 28.30 8.39
CA PRO A 611 27.67 29.41 7.51
C PRO A 611 27.97 29.15 6.03
N GLU A 612 29.08 28.46 5.72
CA GLU A 612 29.47 28.08 4.37
C GLU A 612 28.51 27.08 3.73
N PHE A 613 28.12 26.01 4.48
CA PHE A 613 27.08 25.08 4.06
C PHE A 613 25.76 25.80 3.84
N ALA A 614 25.35 26.64 4.79
CA ALA A 614 24.09 27.37 4.74
C ALA A 614 24.03 28.31 3.52
N ALA A 615 25.13 28.99 3.22
CA ALA A 615 25.23 29.84 2.02
C ALA A 615 25.15 29.01 0.72
N ALA A 616 25.77 27.83 0.67
CA ALA A 616 25.66 26.92 -0.47
C ALA A 616 24.23 26.38 -0.64
N ALA A 617 23.57 25.98 0.44
CA ALA A 617 22.18 25.53 0.45
C ALA A 617 21.21 26.65 0.00
N ALA A 618 21.43 27.89 0.43
CA ALA A 618 20.64 29.04 -0.01
C ALA A 618 20.77 29.28 -1.53
N ARG A 619 21.97 29.13 -2.11
CA ARG A 619 22.18 29.21 -3.57
C ARG A 619 21.45 28.08 -4.29
N MET A 620 21.50 26.85 -3.75
CA MET A 620 20.75 25.71 -4.30
C MET A 620 19.25 25.99 -4.33
N LEU A 621 18.66 26.46 -3.23
CA LEU A 621 17.24 26.83 -3.15
C LEU A 621 16.86 27.94 -4.14
N ALA A 622 17.73 28.93 -4.31
CA ALA A 622 17.53 30.03 -5.25
C ALA A 622 17.60 29.59 -6.73
N SER A 623 18.25 28.47 -7.05
CA SER A 623 18.40 27.95 -8.41
C SER A 623 17.09 27.46 -9.04
N GLY A 624 16.07 27.12 -8.22
CA GLY A 624 14.82 26.48 -8.63
C GLY A 624 14.98 25.07 -9.17
N ALA A 625 16.15 24.41 -8.95
CA ALA A 625 16.37 23.01 -9.31
C ALA A 625 15.76 22.05 -8.28
N VAL A 626 15.56 22.54 -7.05
CA VAL A 626 15.06 21.78 -5.90
C VAL A 626 13.71 22.36 -5.50
N HIS A 627 12.72 21.51 -5.34
CA HIS A 627 11.36 21.89 -4.91
C HIS A 627 11.04 21.48 -3.48
N TRP A 628 11.88 20.65 -2.85
CA TRP A 628 11.78 20.21 -1.47
C TRP A 628 13.18 20.08 -0.87
N PHE A 629 13.42 20.80 0.21
CA PHE A 629 14.65 20.72 0.98
C PHE A 629 14.30 20.50 2.43
N GLN A 630 14.80 19.42 3.02
CA GLN A 630 14.47 19.03 4.38
C GLN A 630 15.74 18.67 5.14
N ILE A 631 15.81 19.12 6.37
CA ILE A 631 16.84 18.73 7.33
C ILE A 631 16.13 18.10 8.53
N ARG A 632 16.55 16.89 8.90
CA ARG A 632 16.11 16.19 10.12
C ARG A 632 17.23 16.18 11.12
N THR A 633 16.87 16.27 12.39
CA THR A 633 17.83 16.09 13.49
C THR A 633 18.22 14.64 13.64
N VAL A 634 19.47 14.41 13.93
CA VAL A 634 20.11 13.16 14.35
C VAL A 634 20.93 13.50 15.60
N GLY A 635 22.04 12.85 15.88
CA GLY A 635 22.87 13.13 17.04
C GLY A 635 22.28 12.64 18.36
N GLY A 636 22.65 13.22 19.47
CA GLY A 636 22.22 12.76 20.80
C GLY A 636 22.56 11.30 21.07
N ALA A 637 21.58 10.46 21.43
CA ALA A 637 21.78 9.03 21.68
C ALA A 637 22.30 8.24 20.48
N VAL A 638 22.08 8.74 19.26
CA VAL A 638 22.64 8.13 18.04
C VAL A 638 24.18 8.14 18.07
N SER A 639 24.76 9.21 18.61
CA SER A 639 26.21 9.40 18.72
C SER A 639 26.85 8.61 19.86
N ASP A 640 26.07 8.11 20.80
CA ASP A 640 26.56 7.26 21.91
C ASP A 640 26.93 5.84 21.42
N VAL A 641 26.39 5.42 20.27
CA VAL A 641 26.65 4.10 19.69
C VAL A 641 27.93 4.15 18.86
N PRO A 642 28.92 3.25 19.11
CA PRO A 642 30.16 3.21 18.32
C PRO A 642 29.90 3.04 16.82
N ALA A 643 30.69 3.71 15.98
CA ALA A 643 30.52 3.71 14.53
C ALA A 643 30.63 2.32 13.87
N ASP A 644 31.29 1.37 14.52
CA ASP A 644 31.47 0.00 14.06
C ASP A 644 30.51 -1.01 14.69
N ALA A 645 29.64 -0.57 15.63
CA ALA A 645 28.66 -1.44 16.30
C ALA A 645 27.55 -1.96 15.38
N THR A 646 27.32 -1.27 14.28
CA THR A 646 26.32 -1.63 13.26
C THR A 646 26.87 -1.27 11.88
N ALA A 647 26.18 -1.70 10.79
CA ALA A 647 26.53 -1.28 9.44
C ALA A 647 26.22 0.21 9.18
N TYR A 648 25.38 0.86 9.99
CA TYR A 648 25.19 2.31 9.96
C TYR A 648 26.35 3.00 10.70
N ALA A 649 27.31 3.52 9.96
CA ALA A 649 28.59 3.99 10.51
C ALA A 649 28.66 5.49 10.81
N HIS A 650 27.76 6.31 10.24
CA HIS A 650 27.79 7.77 10.37
C HIS A 650 27.11 8.26 11.65
N ARG A 651 27.75 7.98 12.80
CA ARG A 651 27.20 8.24 14.13
C ARG A 651 27.44 9.65 14.66
N SER A 652 28.42 10.37 14.11
CA SER A 652 28.75 11.75 14.52
C SER A 652 27.81 12.81 13.94
N ALA A 653 27.04 12.47 12.89
CA ALA A 653 26.18 13.43 12.24
C ALA A 653 25.05 13.92 13.17
N ASN A 654 24.85 15.24 13.24
CA ASN A 654 23.73 15.86 13.93
C ASN A 654 22.52 16.11 13.01
N PHE A 655 22.74 16.08 11.69
CA PHE A 655 21.70 16.40 10.72
C PHE A 655 21.71 15.45 9.52
N SER A 656 20.51 15.07 9.09
CA SER A 656 20.25 14.38 7.82
C SER A 656 19.58 15.35 6.85
N VAL A 657 20.26 15.66 5.76
CA VAL A 657 19.85 16.63 4.74
C VAL A 657 19.31 15.89 3.52
N VAL A 658 18.17 16.34 2.99
CA VAL A 658 17.55 15.80 1.79
C VAL A 658 17.15 16.93 0.85
N ALA A 659 17.56 16.84 -0.41
CA ALA A 659 17.09 17.74 -1.47
C ALA A 659 16.38 16.95 -2.56
N MET A 660 15.17 17.38 -2.96
CA MET A 660 14.40 16.74 -4.01
C MET A 660 14.10 17.71 -5.15
N GLY A 661 14.25 17.21 -6.36
CA GLY A 661 13.89 17.89 -7.60
C GLY A 661 13.32 16.92 -8.61
N SER A 662 13.03 17.37 -9.83
CA SER A 662 12.45 16.55 -10.91
C SER A 662 13.42 16.27 -12.05
N ASP A 663 14.54 17.02 -12.16
CA ASP A 663 15.54 16.85 -13.22
C ASP A 663 16.89 16.45 -12.60
N PRO A 664 17.38 15.22 -12.86
CA PRO A 664 18.62 14.73 -12.26
C PRO A 664 19.83 15.61 -12.60
N ARG A 665 19.93 16.12 -13.84
CA ARG A 665 21.07 16.95 -14.23
C ARG A 665 21.11 18.28 -13.48
N ARG A 666 19.93 18.89 -13.28
CA ARG A 666 19.82 20.15 -12.54
C ARG A 666 20.08 19.95 -11.06
N VAL A 667 19.52 18.89 -10.47
CA VAL A 667 19.73 18.55 -9.06
C VAL A 667 21.21 18.24 -8.81
N ASP A 668 21.85 17.40 -9.64
CA ASP A 668 23.26 17.03 -9.49
C ASP A 668 24.22 18.23 -9.64
N ALA A 669 23.88 19.16 -10.53
CA ALA A 669 24.68 20.37 -10.71
C ALA A 669 24.73 21.22 -9.44
N VAL A 670 23.59 21.41 -8.75
CA VAL A 670 23.53 22.21 -7.52
C VAL A 670 23.95 21.41 -6.28
N TRP A 671 23.73 20.09 -6.26
CA TRP A 671 24.14 19.22 -5.16
C TRP A 671 25.67 19.09 -5.04
N ARG A 672 26.38 19.21 -6.15
CA ARG A 672 27.85 19.17 -6.19
C ARG A 672 28.49 20.25 -5.31
N ASP A 673 27.86 21.41 -5.20
CA ASP A 673 28.35 22.52 -4.36
C ASP A 673 28.19 22.23 -2.86
N LEU A 674 27.28 21.30 -2.50
CA LEU A 674 27.06 20.86 -1.12
C LEU A 674 27.81 19.58 -0.77
N TYR A 675 28.18 18.78 -1.78
CA TYR A 675 28.71 17.44 -1.57
C TYR A 675 29.92 17.39 -0.62
N GLY A 676 30.81 18.37 -0.70
CA GLY A 676 32.02 18.42 0.13
C GLY A 676 31.77 18.72 1.62
N TYR A 677 30.55 19.05 2.03
CA TYR A 677 30.22 19.29 3.44
C TYR A 677 29.67 18.05 4.15
N PHE A 678 29.37 16.98 3.40
CA PHE A 678 28.78 15.78 3.98
C PHE A 678 29.83 14.74 4.37
N ASP A 679 29.67 14.17 5.56
CA ASP A 679 30.49 13.08 6.08
C ASP A 679 30.00 11.72 5.62
N GLY A 680 28.75 11.65 5.12
CA GLY A 680 28.12 10.42 4.68
C GLY A 680 26.74 10.63 4.10
N MET A 681 26.03 9.52 3.94
CA MET A 681 24.71 9.48 3.31
C MET A 681 23.75 8.56 4.06
N TYR A 682 22.47 8.96 4.14
CA TYR A 682 21.41 8.09 4.62
C TYR A 682 20.67 7.44 3.43
N LEU A 683 20.74 6.11 3.34
CA LEU A 683 20.25 5.31 2.20
C LEU A 683 18.78 5.55 1.85
N SER A 684 17.92 5.78 2.85
CA SER A 684 16.47 5.84 2.66
C SER A 684 16.00 6.99 1.75
N PHE A 685 16.80 8.04 1.62
CA PHE A 685 16.45 9.24 0.88
C PHE A 685 17.29 9.45 -0.40
N GLU A 686 18.10 8.48 -0.80
CA GLU A 686 18.94 8.59 -2.00
C GLU A 686 18.31 7.87 -3.20
N THR A 687 18.32 8.49 -4.36
CA THR A 687 17.86 7.88 -5.61
C THR A 687 18.98 7.56 -6.60
N ASP A 688 20.17 8.11 -6.41
CA ASP A 688 21.34 7.77 -7.22
C ASP A 688 21.83 6.36 -6.88
N ARG A 689 21.95 5.51 -7.91
CA ARG A 689 22.37 4.10 -7.81
C ARG A 689 23.83 3.89 -8.23
N SER A 690 24.56 4.95 -8.49
CA SER A 690 25.94 4.81 -8.89
C SER A 690 26.75 4.09 -7.80
N PRO A 691 27.72 3.24 -8.17
CA PRO A 691 28.57 2.54 -7.21
C PRO A 691 29.33 3.46 -6.25
N ASP A 692 29.62 4.69 -6.68
CA ASP A 692 30.33 5.69 -5.88
C ASP A 692 29.52 6.11 -4.65
N ARG A 693 28.16 6.11 -4.75
CA ARG A 693 27.29 6.42 -3.60
C ARG A 693 27.37 5.39 -2.48
N LEU A 694 27.81 4.17 -2.75
CA LEU A 694 28.05 3.17 -1.69
C LEU A 694 29.17 3.58 -0.74
N THR A 695 30.19 4.29 -1.22
CA THR A 695 31.29 4.76 -0.37
C THR A 695 30.86 5.90 0.54
N ASP A 696 29.83 6.66 0.14
CA ASP A 696 29.24 7.70 0.98
C ASP A 696 28.37 7.09 2.09
N ALA A 697 27.65 5.98 1.77
CA ALA A 697 26.84 5.27 2.75
C ALA A 697 27.67 4.43 3.74
N PHE A 698 28.74 3.81 3.24
CA PHE A 698 29.57 2.88 4.00
C PHE A 698 31.05 3.25 3.88
N PRO A 699 31.69 3.71 4.97
CA PRO A 699 33.13 3.92 5.00
C PRO A 699 33.90 2.68 4.52
N PRO A 700 35.13 2.82 4.02
CA PRO A 700 35.87 1.74 3.36
C PRO A 700 35.97 0.44 4.16
N ALA A 701 36.17 0.51 5.48
CA ALA A 701 36.26 -0.67 6.35
C ALA A 701 34.91 -1.39 6.47
N THR A 702 33.82 -0.62 6.65
CA THR A 702 32.43 -1.12 6.70
C THR A 702 32.06 -1.77 5.38
N LEU A 703 32.33 -1.12 4.25
CA LEU A 703 32.03 -1.65 2.92
C LEU A 703 32.82 -2.94 2.62
N ALA A 704 34.08 -3.03 3.04
CA ALA A 704 34.89 -4.23 2.89
C ALA A 704 34.29 -5.42 3.66
N ARG A 705 33.88 -5.20 4.93
CA ARG A 705 33.18 -6.19 5.76
C ARG A 705 31.85 -6.62 5.15
N LEU A 706 31.05 -5.68 4.67
CA LEU A 706 29.78 -5.97 4.01
C LEU A 706 29.97 -6.81 2.73
N ARG A 707 30.99 -6.54 1.92
CA ARG A 707 31.34 -7.33 0.74
C ARG A 707 31.77 -8.76 1.09
N GLU A 708 32.50 -8.94 2.19
CA GLU A 708 32.85 -10.27 2.68
C GLU A 708 31.61 -11.07 3.08
N LEU A 709 30.73 -10.46 3.86
CA LEU A 709 29.47 -11.08 4.26
C LEU A 709 28.57 -11.37 3.04
N LYS A 710 28.54 -10.49 2.05
CA LYS A 710 27.79 -10.70 0.80
C LYS A 710 28.31 -11.92 0.04
N ARG A 711 29.62 -12.14 -0.05
CA ARG A 711 30.20 -13.36 -0.65
C ARG A 711 29.80 -14.62 0.09
N ARG A 712 29.63 -14.54 1.40
CA ARG A 712 29.24 -15.69 2.23
C ARG A 712 27.74 -16.01 2.13
N TYR A 713 26.87 -15.01 2.24
CA TYR A 713 25.44 -15.20 2.40
C TYR A 713 24.61 -15.02 1.11
N ASP A 714 25.16 -14.35 0.09
CA ASP A 714 24.55 -14.20 -1.23
C ASP A 714 25.62 -14.22 -2.34
N PRO A 715 26.34 -15.36 -2.50
CA PRO A 715 27.42 -15.48 -3.48
C PRO A 715 26.95 -15.34 -4.93
N HIS A 716 25.66 -15.64 -5.19
CA HIS A 716 25.04 -15.53 -6.50
C HIS A 716 24.43 -14.15 -6.76
N HIS A 717 24.53 -13.23 -5.80
CA HIS A 717 24.07 -11.87 -5.92
C HIS A 717 22.58 -11.77 -6.30
N LEU A 718 21.74 -12.58 -5.62
CA LEU A 718 20.29 -12.59 -5.81
C LEU A 718 19.66 -11.26 -5.40
N LEU A 719 20.06 -10.74 -4.22
CA LEU A 719 19.58 -9.49 -3.64
C LEU A 719 20.39 -8.31 -4.19
N ARG A 720 20.09 -7.91 -5.43
CA ARG A 720 20.91 -6.93 -6.21
C ARG A 720 20.20 -5.64 -6.57
N ASP A 721 18.90 -5.54 -6.34
CA ASP A 721 18.10 -4.42 -6.85
C ASP A 721 17.84 -3.30 -5.82
N ASN A 722 18.45 -3.40 -4.65
CA ASN A 722 18.53 -2.33 -3.65
C ASN A 722 19.86 -1.58 -3.76
N PHE A 723 20.28 -0.74 -2.77
CA PHE A 723 21.67 -0.24 -2.69
C PHE A 723 22.61 -1.46 -2.63
N THR A 724 22.92 -1.95 -3.81
CA THR A 724 23.47 -3.28 -3.93
C THR A 724 24.95 -3.32 -3.61
N ILE A 725 25.30 -4.17 -2.65
CA ILE A 725 26.68 -4.46 -2.31
C ILE A 725 27.16 -5.60 -3.22
N ASP A 726 27.95 -5.27 -4.26
CA ASP A 726 28.49 -6.29 -5.17
C ASP A 726 29.56 -7.14 -4.44
N PRO A 727 29.38 -8.48 -4.37
CA PRO A 727 30.33 -9.37 -3.73
C PRO A 727 31.71 -9.39 -4.43
N ARG A 728 31.78 -9.05 -5.71
CA ARG A 728 33.01 -9.07 -6.52
C ARG A 728 33.88 -7.84 -6.33
N GLY A 729 33.34 -6.75 -5.74
CA GLY A 729 34.05 -5.48 -5.64
C GLY A 729 34.30 -4.89 -7.03
N GLY A 730 34.10 -3.60 -7.27
CA GLY A 730 34.12 -2.95 -8.59
C GLY A 730 35.34 -3.14 -9.48
N GLN A 731 35.72 -4.36 -9.76
CA GLN A 731 36.57 -4.71 -10.89
C GLN A 731 35.65 -4.96 -12.10
N ARG A 732 35.37 -3.89 -12.84
CA ARG A 732 35.00 -3.98 -14.25
C ARG A 732 36.17 -3.60 -15.12
#